data_63f78e9d88f1a16b84d02af9790e9a06
#
_entry.id   63f78e9d88f1a16b84d02af9790e9a06
#
_cell.length_a   1.000
_cell.length_b   1.000
_cell.length_c   1.000
_cell.angle_alpha   90.00
_cell.angle_beta   90.00
_cell.angle_gamma   90.00
#
_symmetry.space_group_name_H-M   'P 1'
#
loop_
_entity.id
_entity.type
_entity.pdbx_description
1 polymer ?
#
loop_
_entity_poly.entity_id
_entity_poly.type
_entity_poly.pdbx_seq_one_letter_code
_entity_poly.pdbx_strand_id
1 'polypeptide(L)'
;MKLQNSFRDYTAESALFVRRALVAFLGILLLTGVLIANLYNLQIVRFTDYQTRSNENRIKLVPIAPSRGIIYDRNGIPLALNRTIYQIEMMPEKVDNVQQTLDALRSVVDLTDDDIAAFRKERARSHRFTSIPVKTNLTEVQVARFAVNQYRFPGVEVKGYKRRYYPYGSALTHVIGYVSKINDKDVERLNNDGKLANYAATHDIGKLGIERYYEDVLHGQTGYEEVEVNNRGRVIRQLKEVPPQAGHDIYLTLDLKLQQYIETLLAGSRAAVVVTDPRTGGVLALVSTPSYDPNLFVDGISSKDYSALLNDPNTPLVNRATQGVYPPASTVKPYVAVSALSAGVITRNTTLFDPGWWQLPGSEKRYRDWKKWGHGRLNVTRSLEESADTFFYQVAYDMGIDRLSEWMGKFGYGHYTGIDLAEERSGNMPTREWKQKRFKKPWYQGDTIPVGIGQGYWTATPIQMSKALMILINDGIVKVPHLLMSTAEDGKQVPWVQPHEPPVGDIHSGYWELAKDGMYGVANRPNGTAHKYFASAPYKIAAKSGTAQVFGLKANETYNAHKIAERLRDHKLMTAFAPYNNPQVAVAMILENGGAGPAVGTLMRQILDHIMLGDNNTDLPAEILRLPQRRPLIMTDNPNKKTFWDKVHLDPTMLLILLALLVYSALVIWSASGQDIGMMERKIGQIAMGLVIMVVMAQIPPRVYEGWAPYLYIICIILLVAVDAFGAISKGAQRWLDLGIVRFQPSEIAKIAVPLMVARFINRDVCPPSLKNTGIALVLIFMPTLLVAAQPDLGTSILVALSGLFVLFLSGLSWRLIGVAVVLVAAFIPILWFFLMHDYQRQRVMMLLDPESDPLGAGYHIIQSKIAIGSGGLRGKGWLHGTQSQLEFLPERHTDFIFAVLAEELGLVGILILLALYILLIMRGLWIAARAQTTFGRVMAGGLMLILFVYVFVNIGMVSGILPVVGVPLPLVSYGGSALIVLMAGFGIVMSIHTHRKMLSKSV
;
A
#
# COMPACT_ATOMS: atom_id res chain seq x y z
N MET A 1 -21.23 17.56 -59.22
CA MET A 1 -21.92 18.15 -58.10
C MET A 1 -23.24 17.42 -57.90
N LYS A 2 -23.23 16.31 -57.10
CA LYS A 2 -24.46 15.53 -56.82
C LYS A 2 -24.96 15.99 -55.45
N LEU A 3 -25.98 16.80 -55.44
CA LEU A 3 -26.80 17.10 -54.26
C LEU A 3 -27.64 15.85 -53.99
N GLN A 4 -27.16 14.95 -53.17
CA GLN A 4 -28.00 13.95 -52.51
C GLN A 4 -28.68 14.67 -51.34
N ASN A 5 -29.85 15.25 -51.59
CA ASN A 5 -30.83 15.52 -50.51
C ASN A 5 -31.29 14.14 -49.99
N SER A 6 -30.66 13.64 -48.96
CA SER A 6 -31.21 12.52 -48.20
C SER A 6 -32.44 13.06 -47.47
N PHE A 7 -33.60 12.66 -47.90
CA PHE A 7 -34.84 12.96 -47.17
C PHE A 7 -34.70 12.38 -45.76
N ARG A 8 -34.90 13.25 -44.77
CA ARG A 8 -34.83 12.87 -43.34
C ARG A 8 -36.08 12.06 -43.01
N ASP A 9 -35.89 10.77 -42.71
CA ASP A 9 -36.97 9.87 -42.31
C ASP A 9 -37.24 9.99 -40.81
N TYR A 10 -38.15 10.87 -40.45
CA TYR A 10 -38.59 11.14 -39.07
C TYR A 10 -39.20 9.89 -38.42
N THR A 11 -39.80 8.97 -39.14
CA THR A 11 -40.38 7.75 -38.59
C THR A 11 -39.29 6.75 -38.17
N ALA A 12 -38.25 6.61 -39.00
CA ALA A 12 -37.09 5.80 -38.64
C ALA A 12 -36.30 6.35 -37.47
N GLU A 13 -36.12 7.68 -37.42
CA GLU A 13 -35.48 8.35 -36.29
C GLU A 13 -36.29 8.18 -34.99
N SER A 14 -37.63 8.29 -35.08
CA SER A 14 -38.54 8.09 -33.93
C SER A 14 -38.46 6.64 -33.42
N ALA A 15 -38.46 5.66 -34.33
CA ALA A 15 -38.36 4.25 -34.00
C ALA A 15 -37.03 3.91 -33.35
N LEU A 16 -35.94 4.49 -33.84
CA LEU A 16 -34.61 4.35 -33.27
C LEU A 16 -34.56 4.90 -31.85
N PHE A 17 -35.11 6.10 -31.64
CA PHE A 17 -35.19 6.72 -30.30
C PHE A 17 -35.99 5.84 -29.34
N VAL A 18 -37.18 5.37 -29.73
CA VAL A 18 -38.03 4.51 -28.89
C VAL A 18 -37.29 3.23 -28.49
N ARG A 19 -36.56 2.58 -29.39
CA ARG A 19 -35.74 1.41 -29.07
C ARG A 19 -34.66 1.75 -28.04
N ARG A 20 -33.99 2.88 -28.25
CA ARG A 20 -32.93 3.33 -27.28
C ARG A 20 -33.52 3.74 -25.94
N ALA A 21 -34.63 4.43 -25.92
CA ALA A 21 -35.34 4.82 -24.71
C ALA A 21 -35.83 3.59 -23.91
N LEU A 22 -36.30 2.54 -24.62
CA LEU A 22 -36.68 1.28 -23.99
C LEU A 22 -35.49 0.57 -23.33
N VAL A 23 -34.35 0.48 -24.01
CA VAL A 23 -33.13 -0.10 -23.46
C VAL A 23 -32.71 0.68 -22.21
N ALA A 24 -32.72 2.01 -22.28
CA ALA A 24 -32.42 2.86 -21.14
C ALA A 24 -33.40 2.65 -19.98
N PHE A 25 -34.70 2.55 -20.26
CA PHE A 25 -35.74 2.34 -19.24
C PHE A 25 -35.61 0.97 -18.56
N LEU A 26 -35.30 -0.08 -19.34
CA LEU A 26 -35.01 -1.41 -18.77
C LEU A 26 -33.76 -1.37 -17.88
N GLY A 27 -32.72 -0.66 -18.29
CA GLY A 27 -31.54 -0.38 -17.44
C GLY A 27 -31.92 0.35 -16.13
N ILE A 28 -32.78 1.35 -16.22
CA ILE A 28 -33.32 2.08 -15.06
C ILE A 28 -34.06 1.13 -14.12
N LEU A 29 -34.94 0.27 -14.62
CA LEU A 29 -35.65 -0.71 -13.82
C LEU A 29 -34.70 -1.72 -13.15
N LEU A 30 -33.71 -2.19 -13.88
CA LEU A 30 -32.69 -3.10 -13.33
C LEU A 30 -31.90 -2.45 -12.19
N LEU A 31 -31.39 -1.25 -12.41
CA LEU A 31 -30.61 -0.52 -11.41
C LEU A 31 -31.49 -0.12 -10.21
N THR A 32 -32.76 0.22 -10.42
CA THR A 32 -33.72 0.45 -9.35
C THR A 32 -33.97 -0.84 -8.54
N GLY A 33 -34.06 -1.97 -9.21
CA GLY A 33 -34.14 -3.29 -8.56
C GLY A 33 -32.93 -3.58 -7.68
N VAL A 34 -31.73 -3.24 -8.14
CA VAL A 34 -30.49 -3.37 -7.33
C VAL A 34 -30.56 -2.47 -6.10
N LEU A 35 -31.01 -1.22 -6.24
CA LEU A 35 -31.18 -0.32 -5.11
C LEU A 35 -32.20 -0.87 -4.10
N ILE A 36 -33.36 -1.32 -4.58
CA ILE A 36 -34.40 -1.88 -3.72
C ILE A 36 -33.91 -3.14 -3.01
N ALA A 37 -33.18 -4.01 -3.70
CA ALA A 37 -32.58 -5.22 -3.10
C ALA A 37 -31.60 -4.88 -1.99
N ASN A 38 -30.73 -3.89 -2.21
CA ASN A 38 -29.81 -3.42 -1.20
C ASN A 38 -30.54 -2.79 0.01
N LEU A 39 -31.53 -1.97 -0.25
CA LEU A 39 -32.33 -1.31 0.80
C LEU A 39 -33.18 -2.34 1.57
N TYR A 40 -33.73 -3.35 0.90
CA TYR A 40 -34.41 -4.46 1.54
C TYR A 40 -33.47 -5.22 2.49
N ASN A 41 -32.25 -5.51 2.01
CA ASN A 41 -31.24 -6.15 2.86
C ASN A 41 -30.92 -5.30 4.10
N LEU A 42 -30.74 -4.00 3.94
CA LEU A 42 -30.44 -3.11 5.07
C LEU A 42 -31.62 -2.98 6.04
N GLN A 43 -32.84 -2.80 5.53
CA GLN A 43 -34.00 -2.45 6.34
C GLN A 43 -34.83 -3.63 6.84
N ILE A 44 -34.79 -4.76 6.16
CA ILE A 44 -35.58 -5.93 6.54
C ILE A 44 -34.68 -7.04 7.09
N VAL A 45 -33.70 -7.49 6.30
CA VAL A 45 -32.83 -8.62 6.69
C VAL A 45 -31.94 -8.26 7.89
N ARG A 46 -31.35 -7.06 7.87
CA ARG A 46 -30.44 -6.59 8.92
C ARG A 46 -31.06 -5.56 9.87
N PHE A 47 -32.39 -5.50 9.90
CA PHE A 47 -33.12 -4.52 10.71
C PHE A 47 -32.73 -4.58 12.18
N THR A 48 -32.68 -5.77 12.77
CA THR A 48 -32.36 -5.94 14.19
C THR A 48 -31.00 -5.40 14.57
N ASP A 49 -29.99 -5.65 13.72
CA ASP A 49 -28.64 -5.12 13.93
C ASP A 49 -28.64 -3.60 13.95
N TYR A 50 -29.24 -3.02 12.93
CA TYR A 50 -29.21 -1.56 12.78
C TYR A 50 -30.13 -0.85 13.77
N GLN A 51 -31.24 -1.46 14.16
CA GLN A 51 -32.12 -0.95 15.19
C GLN A 51 -31.40 -0.89 16.55
N THR A 52 -30.68 -1.95 16.90
CA THR A 52 -29.87 -1.98 18.11
C THR A 52 -28.84 -0.86 18.09
N ARG A 53 -28.08 -0.76 17.00
CA ARG A 53 -27.06 0.28 16.79
C ARG A 53 -27.62 1.70 16.88
N SER A 54 -28.85 1.89 16.42
CA SER A 54 -29.54 3.18 16.46
C SER A 54 -30.14 3.51 17.83
N ASN A 55 -30.75 2.55 18.50
CA ASN A 55 -31.48 2.78 19.75
C ASN A 55 -30.57 3.24 20.90
N GLU A 56 -29.35 2.75 20.98
CA GLU A 56 -28.44 3.08 22.05
C GLU A 56 -27.37 4.10 21.69
N ASN A 57 -27.33 4.50 20.48
CA ASN A 57 -26.66 5.70 19.97
C ASN A 57 -25.15 5.85 20.19
N ARG A 58 -24.42 4.83 20.67
CA ARG A 58 -23.00 4.93 20.96
C ARG A 58 -22.27 3.62 20.71
N ILE A 59 -21.92 3.39 19.44
CA ILE A 59 -21.03 2.30 19.10
C ILE A 59 -19.60 2.74 19.32
N LYS A 60 -18.87 2.00 20.12
CA LYS A 60 -17.43 2.16 20.27
C LYS A 60 -16.71 1.02 19.57
N LEU A 61 -15.71 1.36 18.80
CA LEU A 61 -14.81 0.39 18.22
C LEU A 61 -13.64 0.18 19.15
N VAL A 62 -13.43 -1.06 19.54
CA VAL A 62 -12.28 -1.51 20.29
C VAL A 62 -11.40 -2.30 19.33
N PRO A 63 -10.21 -1.83 19.01
CA PRO A 63 -9.33 -2.53 18.10
C PRO A 63 -8.79 -3.80 18.75
N ILE A 64 -8.66 -4.87 17.97
CA ILE A 64 -8.12 -6.16 18.39
C ILE A 64 -6.81 -6.40 17.66
N ALA A 65 -5.74 -6.59 18.42
CA ALA A 65 -4.42 -6.82 17.83
C ALA A 65 -4.36 -8.15 17.07
N PRO A 66 -3.77 -8.16 15.87
CA PRO A 66 -3.50 -9.41 15.17
C PRO A 66 -2.39 -10.19 15.87
N SER A 67 -2.39 -11.50 15.72
CA SER A 67 -1.25 -12.33 16.09
C SER A 67 -0.14 -12.11 15.06
N ARG A 68 1.03 -11.75 15.55
CA ARG A 68 2.22 -11.60 14.69
C ARG A 68 2.64 -12.97 14.14
N GLY A 69 3.01 -13.02 12.87
CA GLY A 69 3.50 -14.23 12.21
C GLY A 69 4.70 -14.82 12.93
N ILE A 70 4.81 -16.15 12.94
CA ILE A 70 5.94 -16.87 13.53
C ILE A 70 7.08 -16.91 12.50
N ILE A 71 8.31 -16.79 12.99
CA ILE A 71 9.50 -16.93 12.15
C ILE A 71 10.09 -18.31 12.40
N TYR A 72 10.19 -19.11 11.36
CA TYR A 72 10.79 -20.44 11.38
C TYR A 72 12.13 -20.47 10.67
N ASP A 73 12.99 -21.39 11.06
CA ASP A 73 14.15 -21.72 10.27
C ASP A 73 13.78 -22.63 9.07
N ARG A 74 14.75 -23.02 8.27
CA ARG A 74 14.52 -23.86 7.11
C ARG A 74 13.95 -25.26 7.45
N ASN A 75 14.12 -25.73 8.67
CA ASN A 75 13.66 -27.03 9.17
C ASN A 75 12.33 -26.95 9.94
N GLY A 76 11.71 -25.78 10.00
CA GLY A 76 10.47 -25.56 10.72
C GLY A 76 10.62 -25.34 12.22
N ILE A 77 11.83 -25.04 12.69
CA ILE A 77 12.08 -24.71 14.10
C ILE A 77 11.68 -23.25 14.34
N PRO A 78 10.79 -22.92 15.29
CA PRO A 78 10.39 -21.56 15.55
C PRO A 78 11.52 -20.75 16.18
N LEU A 79 11.89 -19.66 15.51
CA LEU A 79 12.96 -18.74 15.94
C LEU A 79 12.42 -17.52 16.68
N ALA A 80 11.21 -17.10 16.35
CA ALA A 80 10.48 -16.04 17.04
C ALA A 80 9.01 -16.45 17.10
N LEU A 81 8.46 -16.46 18.29
CA LEU A 81 7.07 -16.88 18.51
C LEU A 81 6.36 -15.95 19.48
N ASN A 82 5.06 -16.13 19.65
CA ASN A 82 4.25 -15.32 20.53
C ASN A 82 3.91 -16.11 21.80
N ARG A 83 4.30 -15.55 22.93
CA ARG A 83 4.04 -16.10 24.26
C ARG A 83 2.89 -15.34 24.91
N THR A 84 1.97 -16.03 25.54
CA THR A 84 0.96 -15.36 26.36
C THR A 84 1.59 -14.93 27.68
N ILE A 85 1.54 -13.65 27.97
CA ILE A 85 1.86 -13.09 29.27
C ILE A 85 0.59 -12.57 29.92
N TYR A 86 0.57 -12.55 31.23
CA TYR A 86 -0.57 -12.08 31.98
C TYR A 86 -0.26 -10.76 32.68
N GLN A 87 -1.24 -9.86 32.70
CA GLN A 87 -1.19 -8.64 33.47
C GLN A 87 -2.46 -8.47 34.30
N ILE A 88 -2.34 -7.77 35.41
CA ILE A 88 -3.50 -7.33 36.18
C ILE A 88 -3.90 -5.97 35.71
N GLU A 89 -5.18 -5.81 35.42
CA GLU A 89 -5.81 -4.54 35.05
C GLU A 89 -6.86 -4.17 36.08
N MET A 90 -6.97 -2.88 36.33
CA MET A 90 -7.98 -2.30 37.22
C MET A 90 -8.86 -1.33 36.42
N MET A 91 -10.16 -1.45 36.58
CA MET A 91 -11.12 -0.47 36.09
C MET A 91 -11.50 0.43 37.26
N PRO A 92 -11.00 1.69 37.32
CA PRO A 92 -11.16 2.55 38.49
C PRO A 92 -12.62 2.81 38.88
N GLU A 93 -13.55 2.81 37.92
CA GLU A 93 -14.98 3.01 38.19
C GLU A 93 -15.62 1.87 38.96
N LYS A 94 -15.10 0.65 38.86
CA LYS A 94 -15.62 -0.54 39.51
C LYS A 94 -14.98 -0.77 40.90
N VAL A 95 -14.07 0.10 41.30
CA VAL A 95 -13.30 0.00 42.56
C VAL A 95 -13.71 1.14 43.48
N ASP A 96 -14.19 0.81 44.71
CA ASP A 96 -14.64 1.80 45.66
C ASP A 96 -13.50 2.69 46.17
N ASN A 97 -12.36 2.11 46.50
CA ASN A 97 -11.16 2.81 46.90
C ASN A 97 -9.92 2.26 46.21
N VAL A 98 -9.43 3.00 45.23
CA VAL A 98 -8.28 2.59 44.43
C VAL A 98 -7.01 2.42 45.26
N GLN A 99 -6.75 3.32 46.20
CA GLN A 99 -5.53 3.23 47.00
C GLN A 99 -5.54 2.02 47.94
N GLN A 100 -6.66 1.77 48.59
CA GLN A 100 -6.83 0.60 49.47
C GLN A 100 -6.71 -0.72 48.69
N THR A 101 -7.26 -0.75 47.44
CA THR A 101 -7.15 -1.92 46.57
C THR A 101 -5.71 -2.17 46.11
N LEU A 102 -4.96 -1.11 45.77
CA LEU A 102 -3.54 -1.23 45.44
C LEU A 102 -2.72 -1.73 46.64
N ASP A 103 -2.99 -1.26 47.84
CA ASP A 103 -2.30 -1.68 49.05
C ASP A 103 -2.61 -3.16 49.39
N ALA A 104 -3.84 -3.60 49.15
CA ALA A 104 -4.23 -5.00 49.31
C ALA A 104 -3.62 -5.91 48.24
N LEU A 105 -3.46 -5.43 47.01
CA LEU A 105 -2.82 -6.17 45.91
C LEU A 105 -1.32 -6.38 46.14
N ARG A 106 -0.65 -5.49 46.85
CA ARG A 106 0.79 -5.64 47.19
C ARG A 106 1.13 -7.01 47.76
N SER A 107 0.29 -7.53 48.65
CA SER A 107 0.52 -8.83 49.30
C SER A 107 0.15 -10.04 48.42
N VAL A 108 -0.65 -9.84 47.38
CA VAL A 108 -1.14 -10.91 46.49
C VAL A 108 -0.26 -11.11 45.26
N VAL A 109 0.18 -10.00 44.65
CA VAL A 109 0.92 -10.02 43.36
C VAL A 109 2.26 -9.30 43.41
N ASP A 110 2.79 -9.04 44.60
CA ASP A 110 4.11 -8.46 44.81
C ASP A 110 4.29 -7.11 44.05
N LEU A 111 3.32 -6.19 44.20
CA LEU A 111 3.38 -4.87 43.59
C LEU A 111 4.55 -4.06 44.15
N THR A 112 5.31 -3.47 43.23
CA THR A 112 6.38 -2.50 43.55
C THR A 112 5.86 -1.08 43.56
N ASP A 113 6.62 -0.15 44.17
CA ASP A 113 6.29 1.28 44.13
C ASP A 113 6.35 1.84 42.72
N ASP A 114 7.22 1.29 41.88
CA ASP A 114 7.30 1.65 40.45
C ASP A 114 6.05 1.25 39.67
N ASP A 115 5.49 0.06 39.93
CA ASP A 115 4.23 -0.39 39.35
C ASP A 115 3.08 0.56 39.68
N ILE A 116 3.02 0.98 40.95
CA ILE A 116 1.99 1.91 41.46
C ILE A 116 2.17 3.30 40.87
N ALA A 117 3.41 3.78 40.74
CA ALA A 117 3.69 5.06 40.07
C ALA A 117 3.31 5.05 38.60
N ALA A 118 3.61 3.98 37.88
CA ALA A 118 3.21 3.79 36.50
C ALA A 118 1.67 3.76 36.34
N PHE A 119 0.98 3.02 37.20
CA PHE A 119 -0.47 2.99 37.25
C PHE A 119 -1.09 4.37 37.48
N ARG A 120 -0.58 5.13 38.45
CA ARG A 120 -1.09 6.49 38.72
C ARG A 120 -0.90 7.44 37.57
N LYS A 121 0.24 7.34 36.86
CA LYS A 121 0.54 8.15 35.67
C LYS A 121 -0.44 7.84 34.56
N GLU A 122 -0.72 6.57 34.34
CA GLU A 122 -1.65 6.14 33.29
C GLU A 122 -3.11 6.50 33.64
N ARG A 123 -3.48 6.33 34.93
CA ARG A 123 -4.80 6.71 35.41
C ARG A 123 -5.11 8.20 35.20
N ALA A 124 -4.12 9.08 35.35
CA ALA A 124 -4.28 10.50 35.13
C ALA A 124 -4.62 10.88 33.70
N ARG A 125 -4.30 9.99 32.73
CA ARG A 125 -4.52 10.20 31.30
C ARG A 125 -5.74 9.45 30.77
N SER A 126 -6.28 8.50 31.53
CA SER A 126 -7.32 7.58 31.09
C SER A 126 -8.67 7.91 31.71
N HIS A 127 -9.75 7.52 31.04
CA HIS A 127 -11.10 7.62 31.58
C HIS A 127 -11.35 6.60 32.70
N ARG A 128 -12.24 6.91 33.65
CA ARG A 128 -12.51 6.07 34.81
C ARG A 128 -13.03 4.66 34.49
N PHE A 129 -13.64 4.50 33.31
CA PHE A 129 -14.17 3.23 32.81
C PHE A 129 -13.18 2.46 31.96
N THR A 130 -11.97 2.98 31.77
CA THR A 130 -10.90 2.28 31.02
C THR A 130 -10.15 1.36 31.99
N SER A 131 -9.92 0.11 31.56
CA SER A 131 -9.05 -0.82 32.26
C SER A 131 -7.60 -0.37 32.15
N ILE A 132 -6.93 -0.23 33.28
CA ILE A 132 -5.56 0.29 33.36
C ILE A 132 -4.65 -0.80 33.91
N PRO A 133 -3.50 -1.09 33.30
CA PRO A 133 -2.55 -2.05 33.85
C PRO A 133 -2.01 -1.63 35.20
N VAL A 134 -2.10 -2.53 36.18
CA VAL A 134 -1.53 -2.35 37.51
C VAL A 134 -0.16 -3.02 37.58
N LYS A 135 -0.05 -4.22 37.10
CA LYS A 135 1.20 -4.99 36.98
C LYS A 135 1.22 -5.81 35.74
N THR A 136 2.32 -5.74 35.01
CA THR A 136 2.57 -6.51 33.79
C THR A 136 3.47 -7.71 34.09
N ASN A 137 3.50 -8.66 33.19
CA ASN A 137 4.38 -9.81 33.25
C ASN A 137 4.29 -10.63 34.55
N LEU A 138 3.06 -11.02 34.88
CA LEU A 138 2.80 -11.86 36.06
C LEU A 138 3.38 -13.26 35.87
N THR A 139 3.95 -13.78 36.96
CA THR A 139 4.32 -15.20 37.03
C THR A 139 3.07 -16.08 37.20
N GLU A 140 3.16 -17.35 36.82
CA GLU A 140 2.06 -18.31 37.04
C GLU A 140 1.62 -18.38 38.48
N VAL A 141 2.55 -18.28 39.44
CA VAL A 141 2.28 -18.25 40.88
C VAL A 141 1.47 -16.99 41.26
N GLN A 142 1.82 -15.85 40.68
CA GLN A 142 1.09 -14.59 40.94
C GLN A 142 -0.32 -14.64 40.35
N VAL A 143 -0.47 -15.19 39.13
CA VAL A 143 -1.79 -15.41 38.51
C VAL A 143 -2.64 -16.36 39.38
N ALA A 144 -2.07 -17.45 39.87
CA ALA A 144 -2.78 -18.40 40.72
C ALA A 144 -3.19 -17.77 42.06
N ARG A 145 -2.28 -17.02 42.71
CA ARG A 145 -2.60 -16.29 43.96
C ARG A 145 -3.72 -15.28 43.76
N PHE A 146 -3.68 -14.54 42.66
CA PHE A 146 -4.74 -13.60 42.34
C PHE A 146 -6.07 -14.31 42.09
N ALA A 147 -6.07 -15.38 41.29
CA ALA A 147 -7.29 -16.14 41.00
C ALA A 147 -8.02 -16.63 42.22
N VAL A 148 -7.29 -17.13 43.21
CA VAL A 148 -7.86 -17.54 44.52
C VAL A 148 -8.43 -16.36 45.31
N ASN A 149 -7.87 -15.18 45.15
CA ASN A 149 -8.26 -13.96 45.87
C ASN A 149 -9.14 -13.00 45.05
N GLN A 150 -9.50 -13.35 43.83
CA GLN A 150 -10.22 -12.48 42.90
C GLN A 150 -11.53 -11.91 43.45
N TYR A 151 -12.24 -12.69 44.26
CA TYR A 151 -13.49 -12.26 44.92
C TYR A 151 -13.30 -11.02 45.84
N ARG A 152 -12.07 -10.76 46.28
CA ARG A 152 -11.74 -9.60 47.15
C ARG A 152 -11.50 -8.33 46.32
N PHE A 153 -11.37 -8.43 45.01
CA PHE A 153 -10.95 -7.35 44.16
C PHE A 153 -11.96 -7.09 43.01
N PRO A 154 -13.17 -6.58 43.34
CA PRO A 154 -14.10 -6.19 42.30
C PRO A 154 -13.50 -5.10 41.41
N GLY A 155 -13.64 -5.25 40.11
CA GLY A 155 -13.06 -4.32 39.12
C GLY A 155 -11.58 -4.52 38.81
N VAL A 156 -10.98 -5.59 39.31
CA VAL A 156 -9.62 -6.00 38.99
C VAL A 156 -9.66 -7.35 38.25
N GLU A 157 -9.02 -7.48 37.14
CA GLU A 157 -9.03 -8.68 36.29
C GLU A 157 -7.62 -9.00 35.79
N VAL A 158 -7.38 -10.30 35.55
CA VAL A 158 -6.18 -10.76 34.85
C VAL A 158 -6.51 -10.89 33.37
N LYS A 159 -5.69 -10.29 32.53
CA LYS A 159 -5.78 -10.42 31.09
C LYS A 159 -4.52 -11.00 30.48
N GLY A 160 -4.67 -11.86 29.49
CA GLY A 160 -3.57 -12.41 28.73
C GLY A 160 -3.30 -11.60 27.46
N TYR A 161 -2.04 -11.30 27.21
CA TYR A 161 -1.56 -10.61 26.02
C TYR A 161 -0.52 -11.45 25.30
N LYS A 162 -0.52 -11.38 23.97
CA LYS A 162 0.53 -12.00 23.16
C LYS A 162 1.76 -11.11 23.15
N ARG A 163 2.88 -11.68 23.57
CA ARG A 163 4.18 -11.04 23.60
C ARG A 163 5.16 -11.79 22.73
N ARG A 164 5.95 -11.07 21.96
CA ARG A 164 7.02 -11.67 21.16
C ARG A 164 8.08 -12.31 22.06
N TYR A 165 8.52 -13.49 21.69
CA TYR A 165 9.50 -14.25 22.44
C TYR A 165 10.53 -14.91 21.49
N TYR A 166 11.79 -14.78 21.84
CA TYR A 166 12.91 -15.34 21.09
C TYR A 166 13.54 -16.46 21.92
N PRO A 167 13.23 -17.73 21.61
CA PRO A 167 13.55 -18.86 22.48
C PRO A 167 15.05 -19.16 22.58
N TYR A 168 15.83 -18.68 21.61
CA TYR A 168 17.27 -18.97 21.53
C TYR A 168 18.16 -17.82 22.03
N GLY A 169 17.57 -16.81 22.68
CA GLY A 169 18.29 -15.72 23.32
C GLY A 169 19.18 -14.94 22.35
N SER A 170 20.46 -14.82 22.68
CA SER A 170 21.41 -14.06 21.87
C SER A 170 21.77 -14.70 20.51
N ALA A 171 21.44 -15.97 20.30
CA ALA A 171 21.57 -16.60 19.01
C ALA A 171 20.61 -15.95 18.00
N LEU A 172 21.05 -15.65 16.80
CA LEU A 172 20.21 -15.08 15.72
C LEU A 172 19.83 -13.61 15.90
N THR A 173 20.15 -12.92 16.96
CA THR A 173 19.70 -11.54 17.22
C THR A 173 19.99 -10.61 16.05
N HIS A 174 21.17 -10.68 15.49
CA HIS A 174 21.57 -9.81 14.37
C HIS A 174 20.83 -10.12 13.05
N VAL A 175 20.25 -11.30 12.93
CA VAL A 175 19.45 -11.69 11.76
C VAL A 175 17.98 -11.38 11.96
N ILE A 176 17.40 -11.93 13.02
CA ILE A 176 15.97 -11.81 13.29
C ILE A 176 15.64 -10.39 13.77
N GLY A 177 16.54 -9.77 14.52
CA GLY A 177 16.25 -8.51 15.19
C GLY A 177 15.32 -8.72 16.36
N TYR A 178 14.52 -7.72 16.65
CA TYR A 178 13.54 -7.74 17.73
C TYR A 178 12.38 -6.79 17.45
N VAL A 179 11.29 -7.02 18.14
CA VAL A 179 10.21 -6.04 18.26
C VAL A 179 10.39 -5.25 19.56
N SER A 180 9.97 -4.01 19.56
CA SER A 180 9.92 -3.18 20.75
C SER A 180 8.80 -2.15 20.65
N LYS A 181 8.51 -1.46 21.75
CA LYS A 181 7.42 -0.47 21.81
C LYS A 181 7.54 0.57 20.69
N ILE A 182 6.39 0.89 20.12
CA ILE A 182 6.25 1.94 19.11
C ILE A 182 6.61 3.28 19.74
N ASN A 183 7.52 4.01 19.14
CA ASN A 183 7.94 5.34 19.55
C ASN A 183 7.41 6.42 18.60
N ASP A 184 7.63 7.69 18.93
CA ASP A 184 7.12 8.83 18.15
C ASP A 184 7.60 8.82 16.67
N LYS A 185 8.83 8.37 16.41
CA LYS A 185 9.37 8.23 15.06
C LYS A 185 8.69 7.11 14.28
N ASP A 186 8.33 6.03 14.96
CA ASP A 186 7.57 4.95 14.33
C ASP A 186 6.15 5.41 13.98
N VAL A 187 5.51 6.17 14.88
CA VAL A 187 4.18 6.77 14.65
C VAL A 187 4.22 7.69 13.44
N GLU A 188 5.22 8.55 13.35
CA GLU A 188 5.39 9.45 12.20
C GLU A 188 5.57 8.66 10.90
N ARG A 189 6.41 7.64 10.91
CA ARG A 189 6.63 6.77 9.74
C ARG A 189 5.34 6.05 9.33
N LEU A 190 4.65 5.41 10.28
CA LEU A 190 3.40 4.70 10.02
C LEU A 190 2.31 5.63 9.49
N ASN A 191 2.26 6.85 9.98
CA ASN A 191 1.32 7.86 9.49
C ASN A 191 1.64 8.29 8.06
N ASN A 192 2.91 8.51 7.74
CA ASN A 192 3.36 8.86 6.40
C ASN A 192 3.10 7.72 5.39
N ASP A 193 3.23 6.48 5.84
CA ASP A 193 2.95 5.29 5.03
C ASP A 193 1.45 4.94 4.95
N GLY A 194 0.58 5.67 5.65
CA GLY A 194 -0.86 5.42 5.70
C GLY A 194 -1.25 4.14 6.45
N LYS A 195 -0.38 3.63 7.32
CA LYS A 195 -0.55 2.35 8.03
C LYS A 195 -0.92 2.49 9.50
N LEU A 196 -0.97 3.70 10.02
CA LEU A 196 -1.17 3.95 11.46
C LEU A 196 -2.44 3.30 12.01
N ALA A 197 -3.53 3.30 11.26
CA ALA A 197 -4.80 2.68 11.66
C ALA A 197 -4.68 1.17 11.94
N ASN A 198 -3.83 0.47 11.17
CA ASN A 198 -3.59 -0.95 11.36
C ASN A 198 -2.78 -1.29 12.62
N TYR A 199 -2.23 -0.28 13.29
CA TYR A 199 -1.47 -0.42 14.54
C TYR A 199 -2.25 0.07 15.77
N ALA A 200 -3.55 0.34 15.64
CA ALA A 200 -4.37 0.89 16.72
C ALA A 200 -4.42 0.01 17.99
N ALA A 201 -4.33 -1.31 17.82
CA ALA A 201 -4.29 -2.27 18.93
C ALA A 201 -2.90 -2.80 19.24
N THR A 202 -1.91 -2.48 18.43
CA THR A 202 -0.55 -3.02 18.51
C THR A 202 0.36 -2.01 19.18
N HIS A 203 1.09 -2.46 20.19
CA HIS A 203 2.03 -1.61 20.93
C HIS A 203 3.48 -1.78 20.49
N ASP A 204 3.78 -2.84 19.77
CA ASP A 204 5.12 -3.23 19.38
C ASP A 204 5.27 -3.24 17.86
N ILE A 205 6.48 -2.94 17.40
CA ILE A 205 6.83 -2.96 15.98
C ILE A 205 8.23 -3.53 15.82
N GLY A 206 8.51 -4.16 14.69
CA GLY A 206 9.85 -4.62 14.36
C GLY A 206 10.85 -3.47 14.24
N LYS A 207 11.95 -3.54 14.96
CA LYS A 207 12.97 -2.47 15.03
C LYS A 207 14.19 -2.76 14.17
N LEU A 208 14.61 -3.99 14.10
CA LEU A 208 15.81 -4.44 13.39
C LEU A 208 15.55 -5.79 12.71
N GLY A 209 16.44 -6.16 11.81
CA GLY A 209 16.55 -7.47 11.19
C GLY A 209 15.31 -7.87 10.39
N ILE A 210 15.03 -9.15 10.37
CA ILE A 210 13.87 -9.74 9.70
C ILE A 210 12.55 -9.21 10.26
N GLU A 211 12.49 -8.99 11.57
CA GLU A 211 11.31 -8.41 12.22
C GLU A 211 10.93 -7.06 11.63
N ARG A 212 11.90 -6.24 11.25
CA ARG A 212 11.67 -4.94 10.61
C ARG A 212 11.44 -5.05 9.10
N TYR A 213 12.27 -5.81 8.42
CA TYR A 213 12.23 -5.92 6.96
C TYR A 213 10.90 -6.51 6.46
N TYR A 214 10.42 -7.54 7.15
CA TYR A 214 9.15 -8.21 6.84
C TYR A 214 8.00 -7.80 7.78
N GLU A 215 8.06 -6.61 8.36
CA GLU A 215 7.02 -6.09 9.25
C GLU A 215 5.62 -6.20 8.64
N ASP A 216 5.47 -5.80 7.38
CA ASP A 216 4.17 -5.82 6.69
C ASP A 216 3.60 -7.23 6.51
N VAL A 217 4.47 -8.23 6.38
CA VAL A 217 4.08 -9.63 6.27
C VAL A 217 3.75 -10.22 7.63
N LEU A 218 4.55 -9.90 8.63
CA LEU A 218 4.45 -10.48 9.98
C LEU A 218 3.33 -9.87 10.83
N HIS A 219 3.03 -8.59 10.68
CA HIS A 219 2.09 -7.89 11.55
C HIS A 219 0.64 -8.36 11.40
N GLY A 220 0.16 -8.55 10.17
CA GLY A 220 -1.23 -8.90 9.88
C GLY A 220 -2.16 -7.69 9.84
N GLN A 221 -3.46 -7.95 9.96
CA GLN A 221 -4.50 -6.93 9.90
C GLN A 221 -5.20 -6.83 11.24
N THR A 222 -5.28 -5.62 11.78
CA THR A 222 -6.03 -5.33 13.01
C THR A 222 -7.51 -5.58 12.80
N GLY A 223 -8.10 -6.39 13.68
CA GLY A 223 -9.54 -6.55 13.79
C GLY A 223 -10.14 -5.50 14.72
N TYR A 224 -11.43 -5.55 14.88
CA TYR A 224 -12.11 -4.70 15.84
C TYR A 224 -13.40 -5.31 16.32
N GLU A 225 -13.76 -4.94 17.52
CA GLU A 225 -14.99 -5.28 18.20
C GLU A 225 -15.87 -4.03 18.25
N GLU A 226 -17.06 -4.14 17.71
CA GLU A 226 -18.07 -3.11 17.89
C GLU A 226 -18.78 -3.40 19.21
N VAL A 227 -18.59 -2.50 20.15
CA VAL A 227 -19.21 -2.59 21.47
C VAL A 227 -20.23 -1.49 21.65
N GLU A 228 -21.32 -1.85 22.28
CA GLU A 228 -22.34 -0.91 22.68
C GLU A 228 -21.96 -0.30 24.02
N VAL A 229 -21.87 1.02 24.05
CA VAL A 229 -21.52 1.77 25.27
C VAL A 229 -22.67 2.69 25.66
N ASN A 230 -22.89 2.82 26.98
CA ASN A 230 -23.89 3.75 27.50
C ASN A 230 -23.35 5.21 27.47
N ASN A 231 -24.15 6.16 27.93
CA ASN A 231 -23.81 7.58 28.00
C ASN A 231 -22.57 7.91 28.86
N ARG A 232 -22.02 6.95 29.61
CA ARG A 232 -20.80 7.08 30.39
C ARG A 232 -19.60 6.38 29.73
N GLY A 233 -19.81 5.80 28.54
CA GLY A 233 -18.78 5.07 27.80
C GLY A 233 -18.52 3.64 28.32
N ARG A 234 -19.39 3.10 29.20
CA ARG A 234 -19.29 1.73 29.67
C ARG A 234 -19.80 0.77 28.62
N VAL A 235 -19.04 -0.28 28.35
CA VAL A 235 -19.45 -1.36 27.45
C VAL A 235 -20.66 -2.11 28.04
N ILE A 236 -21.75 -2.16 27.31
CA ILE A 236 -22.98 -2.89 27.67
C ILE A 236 -22.96 -4.29 27.07
N ARG A 237 -22.61 -4.40 25.80
CA ARG A 237 -22.50 -5.67 25.10
C ARG A 237 -21.64 -5.53 23.83
N GLN A 238 -21.18 -6.66 23.34
CA GLN A 238 -20.55 -6.82 22.04
C GLN A 238 -21.63 -6.97 20.98
N LEU A 239 -21.51 -6.21 19.89
CA LEU A 239 -22.48 -6.23 18.79
C LEU A 239 -21.97 -7.07 17.62
N LYS A 240 -20.73 -6.83 17.24
CA LYS A 240 -20.08 -7.48 16.12
C LYS A 240 -18.59 -7.56 16.39
N GLU A 241 -18.01 -8.65 15.96
CA GLU A 241 -16.56 -8.82 15.96
C GLU A 241 -16.10 -9.02 14.51
N VAL A 242 -15.12 -8.25 14.10
CA VAL A 242 -14.33 -8.50 12.92
C VAL A 242 -12.99 -9.03 13.41
N PRO A 243 -12.78 -10.34 13.33
CA PRO A 243 -11.58 -10.95 13.88
C PRO A 243 -10.35 -10.39 13.18
N PRO A 244 -9.24 -10.18 13.90
CA PRO A 244 -7.99 -9.79 13.29
C PRO A 244 -7.50 -10.90 12.37
N GLN A 245 -6.86 -10.51 11.29
CA GLN A 245 -6.16 -11.47 10.42
C GLN A 245 -4.73 -11.57 10.92
N ALA A 246 -4.33 -12.75 11.32
CA ALA A 246 -2.96 -13.01 11.75
C ALA A 246 -1.97 -12.68 10.64
N GLY A 247 -0.79 -12.22 11.02
CA GLY A 247 0.31 -12.08 10.11
C GLY A 247 0.73 -13.44 9.55
N HIS A 248 1.35 -13.41 8.40
CA HIS A 248 1.84 -14.62 7.76
C HIS A 248 3.11 -15.13 8.46
N ASP A 249 3.17 -16.43 8.66
CA ASP A 249 4.38 -17.09 9.12
C ASP A 249 5.42 -17.07 8.00
N ILE A 250 6.67 -16.89 8.35
CA ILE A 250 7.76 -16.92 7.38
C ILE A 250 8.77 -18.01 7.73
N TYR A 251 9.29 -18.62 6.70
CA TYR A 251 10.36 -19.61 6.78
C TYR A 251 11.64 -19.01 6.23
N LEU A 252 12.67 -19.04 7.03
CA LEU A 252 13.98 -18.51 6.63
C LEU A 252 14.83 -19.60 6.00
N THR A 253 15.83 -19.17 5.23
CA THR A 253 16.86 -20.07 4.70
C THR A 253 17.84 -20.52 5.76
N LEU A 254 17.85 -19.87 6.93
CA LEU A 254 18.73 -20.18 8.05
C LEU A 254 18.53 -21.58 8.59
N ASP A 255 19.61 -22.22 8.93
CA ASP A 255 19.67 -23.45 9.73
C ASP A 255 20.07 -23.09 11.17
N LEU A 256 19.16 -23.25 12.10
CA LEU A 256 19.42 -22.90 13.51
C LEU A 256 20.59 -23.68 14.12
N LYS A 257 20.66 -24.95 13.84
CA LYS A 257 21.73 -25.79 14.42
C LYS A 257 23.11 -25.38 13.93
N LEU A 258 23.20 -25.07 12.64
CA LEU A 258 24.42 -24.50 12.05
C LEU A 258 24.77 -23.14 12.64
N GLN A 259 23.78 -22.26 12.77
CA GLN A 259 23.94 -20.93 13.36
C GLN A 259 24.48 -21.03 14.80
N GLN A 260 23.88 -21.87 15.62
CA GLN A 260 24.29 -22.08 17.00
C GLN A 260 25.68 -22.71 17.12
N TYR A 261 25.98 -23.66 16.25
CA TYR A 261 27.32 -24.28 16.19
C TYR A 261 28.40 -23.23 15.90
N ILE A 262 28.20 -22.39 14.89
CA ILE A 262 29.15 -21.33 14.54
C ILE A 262 29.27 -20.30 15.66
N GLU A 263 28.19 -19.91 16.29
CA GLU A 263 28.21 -18.98 17.41
C GLU A 263 28.99 -19.55 18.62
N THR A 264 28.82 -20.81 18.91
CA THR A 264 29.56 -21.49 19.96
C THR A 264 31.05 -21.57 19.60
N LEU A 265 31.36 -21.85 18.36
CA LEU A 265 32.74 -21.93 17.84
C LEU A 265 33.45 -20.58 17.94
N LEU A 266 32.75 -19.49 17.76
CA LEU A 266 33.30 -18.11 17.75
C LEU A 266 33.13 -17.41 19.11
N ALA A 267 32.64 -18.09 20.14
CA ALA A 267 32.44 -17.51 21.46
C ALA A 267 33.72 -16.85 21.98
N GLY A 268 33.60 -15.63 22.50
CA GLY A 268 34.72 -14.81 22.98
C GLY A 268 35.52 -14.08 21.89
N SER A 269 35.17 -14.24 20.63
CA SER A 269 35.79 -13.54 19.49
C SER A 269 34.90 -12.45 18.96
N ARG A 270 35.50 -11.45 18.34
CA ARG A 270 34.80 -10.51 17.45
C ARG A 270 34.90 -11.02 16.03
N ALA A 271 33.83 -11.57 15.51
CA ALA A 271 33.85 -12.25 14.23
C ALA A 271 32.52 -12.14 13.48
N ALA A 272 32.56 -12.38 12.19
CA ALA A 272 31.39 -12.56 11.36
C ALA A 272 31.58 -13.74 10.42
N VAL A 273 30.53 -14.52 10.24
CA VAL A 273 30.47 -15.64 9.32
C VAL A 273 29.17 -15.60 8.54
N VAL A 274 29.27 -15.68 7.23
CA VAL A 274 28.13 -15.82 6.34
C VAL A 274 28.25 -17.13 5.58
N VAL A 275 27.28 -18.01 5.76
CA VAL A 275 27.19 -19.29 5.05
C VAL A 275 26.00 -19.23 4.09
N THR A 276 26.26 -19.48 2.81
CA THR A 276 25.25 -19.43 1.77
C THR A 276 25.18 -20.73 0.98
N ASP A 277 24.01 -20.98 0.39
CA ASP A 277 23.84 -21.96 -0.67
C ASP A 277 24.05 -21.27 -2.02
N PRO A 278 25.14 -21.50 -2.72
CA PRO A 278 25.43 -20.79 -3.98
C PRO A 278 24.47 -21.13 -5.10
N ARG A 279 23.72 -22.21 -5.01
CA ARG A 279 22.73 -22.63 -6.01
C ARG A 279 21.48 -21.73 -5.99
N THR A 280 21.11 -21.25 -4.83
CA THR A 280 19.88 -20.47 -4.62
C THR A 280 20.13 -19.03 -4.16
N GLY A 281 21.24 -18.75 -3.56
CA GLY A 281 21.55 -17.51 -2.85
C GLY A 281 21.04 -17.48 -1.41
N GLY A 282 20.38 -18.55 -0.94
CA GLY A 282 19.86 -18.65 0.43
C GLY A 282 20.96 -18.61 1.48
N VAL A 283 20.79 -17.75 2.49
CA VAL A 283 21.73 -17.66 3.62
C VAL A 283 21.41 -18.73 4.63
N LEU A 284 22.32 -19.67 4.84
CA LEU A 284 22.17 -20.78 5.79
C LEU A 284 22.54 -20.39 7.22
N ALA A 285 23.50 -19.50 7.36
CA ALA A 285 23.87 -18.91 8.64
C ALA A 285 24.44 -17.49 8.42
N LEU A 286 24.12 -16.60 9.32
CA LEU A 286 24.66 -15.25 9.36
C LEU A 286 24.98 -14.92 10.81
N VAL A 287 26.25 -15.02 11.17
CA VAL A 287 26.71 -14.90 12.54
C VAL A 287 27.52 -13.64 12.70
N SER A 288 27.23 -12.89 13.76
CA SER A 288 28.03 -11.75 14.22
C SER A 288 28.24 -11.88 15.72
N THR A 289 29.48 -11.93 16.15
CA THR A 289 29.84 -12.06 17.58
C THR A 289 30.67 -10.84 18.04
N PRO A 290 30.51 -10.39 19.30
CA PRO A 290 29.52 -10.81 20.29
C PRO A 290 28.10 -10.40 19.93
N SER A 291 27.13 -11.04 20.53
CA SER A 291 25.70 -10.74 20.35
C SER A 291 25.06 -10.33 21.67
N TYR A 292 23.77 -10.13 21.67
CA TYR A 292 22.98 -9.72 22.85
C TYR A 292 21.60 -10.39 22.82
N ASP A 293 20.94 -10.47 23.97
CA ASP A 293 19.60 -11.07 24.06
C ASP A 293 18.53 -10.10 23.53
N PRO A 294 17.81 -10.45 22.47
CA PRO A 294 16.75 -9.60 21.90
C PRO A 294 15.52 -9.47 22.83
N ASN A 295 15.30 -10.45 23.72
CA ASN A 295 14.19 -10.40 24.68
C ASN A 295 14.27 -9.20 25.64
N LEU A 296 15.46 -8.65 25.87
CA LEU A 296 15.65 -7.45 26.69
C LEU A 296 14.94 -6.21 26.10
N PHE A 297 14.72 -6.17 24.80
CA PHE A 297 14.16 -5.02 24.10
C PHE A 297 12.63 -5.08 23.96
N VAL A 298 12.01 -6.23 24.13
CA VAL A 298 10.59 -6.44 23.81
C VAL A 298 9.67 -5.54 24.63
N ASP A 299 9.89 -5.41 25.91
CA ASP A 299 9.09 -4.54 26.81
C ASP A 299 9.72 -3.15 27.03
N GLY A 300 10.80 -2.88 26.32
CA GLY A 300 11.68 -1.74 26.56
C GLY A 300 12.84 -2.13 27.45
N ILE A 301 14.05 -1.86 26.97
CA ILE A 301 15.30 -2.12 27.69
C ILE A 301 15.52 -1.08 28.80
N SER A 302 16.10 -1.49 29.93
CA SER A 302 16.49 -0.55 30.98
C SER A 302 17.63 0.35 30.51
N SER A 303 17.68 1.59 30.97
CA SER A 303 18.78 2.52 30.66
C SER A 303 20.14 1.97 31.05
N LYS A 304 20.22 1.20 32.14
CA LYS A 304 21.42 0.52 32.59
C LYS A 304 21.90 -0.53 31.59
N ASP A 305 21.02 -1.43 31.19
CA ASP A 305 21.34 -2.52 30.27
C ASP A 305 21.68 -1.98 28.88
N TYR A 306 20.93 -0.99 28.41
CA TYR A 306 21.21 -0.35 27.12
C TYR A 306 22.56 0.38 27.13
N SER A 307 22.86 1.12 28.19
CA SER A 307 24.16 1.78 28.34
C SER A 307 25.32 0.78 28.41
N ALA A 308 25.10 -0.36 29.05
CA ALA A 308 26.10 -1.43 29.07
C ALA A 308 26.38 -1.98 27.67
N LEU A 309 25.36 -2.21 26.87
CA LEU A 309 25.52 -2.68 25.48
C LEU A 309 26.14 -1.60 24.58
N LEU A 310 25.71 -0.35 24.73
CA LEU A 310 26.18 0.76 23.89
C LEU A 310 27.65 1.09 24.15
N ASN A 311 28.10 1.01 25.39
CA ASN A 311 29.44 1.36 25.81
C ASN A 311 30.39 0.14 25.83
N ASP A 312 29.91 -1.04 25.47
CA ASP A 312 30.75 -2.22 25.35
C ASP A 312 31.77 -2.01 24.24
N PRO A 313 33.08 -2.07 24.56
CA PRO A 313 34.12 -1.88 23.56
C PRO A 313 34.10 -2.93 22.44
N ASN A 314 33.45 -4.07 22.62
CA ASN A 314 33.27 -5.09 21.60
C ASN A 314 32.07 -4.84 20.69
N THR A 315 31.31 -3.77 20.91
CA THR A 315 30.18 -3.32 20.06
C THR A 315 29.20 -4.42 19.68
N PRO A 316 28.54 -5.08 20.66
CA PRO A 316 27.64 -6.20 20.37
C PRO A 316 26.41 -5.79 19.55
N LEU A 317 26.02 -4.52 19.56
CA LEU A 317 24.88 -4.00 18.80
C LEU A 317 25.14 -3.95 17.28
N VAL A 318 26.38 -4.02 16.84
CA VAL A 318 26.73 -3.96 15.42
C VAL A 318 26.63 -5.34 14.79
N ASN A 319 25.85 -5.46 13.72
CA ASN A 319 25.87 -6.64 12.86
C ASN A 319 27.11 -6.63 11.97
N ARG A 320 28.14 -7.33 12.36
CA ARG A 320 29.42 -7.37 11.63
C ARG A 320 29.30 -7.96 10.24
N ALA A 321 28.34 -8.86 10.04
CA ALA A 321 28.16 -9.51 8.74
C ALA A 321 27.62 -8.56 7.65
N THR A 322 26.78 -7.60 8.02
CA THR A 322 26.15 -6.66 7.06
C THR A 322 26.59 -5.21 7.25
N GLN A 323 27.08 -4.85 8.42
CA GLN A 323 27.49 -3.48 8.76
C GLN A 323 28.98 -3.33 9.05
N GLY A 324 29.66 -4.41 9.39
CA GLY A 324 31.11 -4.42 9.57
C GLY A 324 31.81 -4.19 8.23
N VAL A 325 32.68 -3.17 8.17
CA VAL A 325 33.43 -2.83 6.96
C VAL A 325 34.91 -3.04 7.20
N TYR A 326 35.51 -3.89 6.37
CA TYR A 326 36.88 -4.33 6.49
C TYR A 326 37.56 -4.34 5.13
N PRO A 327 38.86 -4.09 5.05
CA PRO A 327 39.58 -4.38 3.82
C PRO A 327 39.41 -5.88 3.46
N PRO A 328 38.91 -6.20 2.28
CA PRO A 328 38.64 -7.62 1.92
C PRO A 328 39.93 -8.43 1.74
N ALA A 329 41.06 -7.76 1.64
CA ALA A 329 42.38 -8.34 1.50
C ALA A 329 42.48 -9.38 0.35
N SER A 330 43.32 -10.36 0.48
CA SER A 330 43.58 -11.35 -0.58
C SER A 330 42.38 -12.20 -0.97
N THR A 331 41.27 -12.12 -0.27
CA THR A 331 40.03 -12.83 -0.64
C THR A 331 39.46 -12.35 -1.98
N VAL A 332 39.84 -11.18 -2.46
CA VAL A 332 39.37 -10.60 -3.74
C VAL A 332 40.20 -11.00 -4.93
N LYS A 333 41.39 -11.58 -4.72
CA LYS A 333 42.31 -11.95 -5.80
C LYS A 333 41.71 -12.81 -6.89
N PRO A 334 40.86 -13.83 -6.59
CA PRO A 334 40.15 -14.58 -7.63
C PRO A 334 39.29 -13.70 -8.54
N TYR A 335 38.61 -12.74 -8.00
CA TYR A 335 37.73 -11.80 -8.75
C TYR A 335 38.53 -10.83 -9.58
N VAL A 336 39.62 -10.33 -9.03
CA VAL A 336 40.58 -9.48 -9.75
C VAL A 336 41.21 -10.25 -10.91
N ALA A 337 41.56 -11.51 -10.72
CA ALA A 337 42.11 -12.37 -11.76
C ALA A 337 41.09 -12.56 -12.91
N VAL A 338 39.84 -12.92 -12.61
CA VAL A 338 38.79 -13.07 -13.65
C VAL A 338 38.55 -11.77 -14.37
N SER A 339 38.56 -10.65 -13.65
CA SER A 339 38.35 -9.33 -14.23
C SER A 339 39.47 -8.93 -15.17
N ALA A 340 40.72 -9.17 -14.80
CA ALA A 340 41.89 -8.91 -15.62
C ALA A 340 41.94 -9.80 -16.89
N LEU A 341 41.61 -11.09 -16.75
CA LEU A 341 41.48 -11.99 -17.88
C LEU A 341 40.37 -11.57 -18.84
N SER A 342 39.22 -11.22 -18.30
CA SER A 342 38.04 -10.74 -19.09
C SER A 342 38.30 -9.42 -19.78
N ALA A 343 39.04 -8.51 -19.15
CA ALA A 343 39.43 -7.23 -19.72
C ALA A 343 40.62 -7.31 -20.72
N GLY A 344 41.21 -8.51 -20.88
CA GLY A 344 42.34 -8.71 -21.76
C GLY A 344 43.65 -8.15 -21.25
N VAL A 345 43.73 -7.77 -20.00
CA VAL A 345 44.96 -7.22 -19.34
C VAL A 345 46.01 -8.30 -19.14
N ILE A 346 45.55 -9.51 -18.82
CA ILE A 346 46.38 -10.70 -18.71
C ILE A 346 45.77 -11.86 -19.52
N THR A 347 46.55 -12.88 -19.78
CA THR A 347 46.14 -14.13 -20.41
C THR A 347 46.44 -15.33 -19.51
N ARG A 348 45.92 -16.50 -19.85
CA ARG A 348 46.25 -17.76 -19.13
C ARG A 348 47.74 -18.04 -19.05
N ASN A 349 48.53 -17.55 -20.00
CA ASN A 349 49.97 -17.79 -20.13
C ASN A 349 50.80 -16.64 -19.57
N THR A 350 50.16 -15.57 -19.04
CA THR A 350 50.89 -14.45 -18.44
C THR A 350 51.67 -14.93 -17.23
N THR A 351 52.97 -14.62 -17.19
CA THR A 351 53.88 -14.95 -16.09
C THR A 351 54.59 -13.70 -15.58
N LEU A 352 54.86 -13.73 -14.29
CA LEU A 352 55.61 -12.68 -13.60
C LEU A 352 56.67 -13.34 -12.70
N PHE A 353 57.84 -12.77 -12.61
CA PHE A 353 58.82 -13.20 -11.61
C PHE A 353 58.68 -12.37 -10.35
N ASP A 354 58.51 -13.03 -9.21
CA ASP A 354 58.38 -12.43 -7.90
C ASP A 354 59.65 -12.57 -7.07
N PRO A 355 60.41 -11.49 -6.87
CA PRO A 355 61.58 -11.48 -5.98
C PRO A 355 61.19 -11.20 -4.51
N GLY A 356 59.92 -11.07 -4.16
CA GLY A 356 59.45 -10.69 -2.84
C GLY A 356 59.03 -9.23 -2.73
N TRP A 357 59.10 -8.50 -3.83
CA TRP A 357 58.64 -7.09 -3.92
C TRP A 357 58.32 -6.70 -5.37
N TRP A 358 57.55 -5.69 -5.51
CA TRP A 358 57.18 -5.04 -6.78
C TRP A 358 57.42 -3.55 -6.69
N GLN A 359 57.99 -2.96 -7.73
CA GLN A 359 58.32 -1.55 -7.78
C GLN A 359 57.40 -0.78 -8.74
N LEU A 360 56.85 0.35 -8.28
CA LEU A 360 56.04 1.23 -9.10
C LEU A 360 56.91 1.87 -10.21
N PRO A 361 56.53 1.66 -11.50
CA PRO A 361 57.26 2.30 -12.61
C PRO A 361 57.38 3.84 -12.43
N GLY A 362 58.58 4.36 -12.62
CA GLY A 362 58.86 5.80 -12.44
C GLY A 362 58.99 6.27 -10.99
N SER A 363 59.02 5.37 -10.03
CA SER A 363 59.15 5.66 -8.61
C SER A 363 60.11 4.66 -7.94
N GLU A 364 60.75 5.12 -6.87
CA GLU A 364 61.58 4.25 -6.00
C GLU A 364 60.73 3.42 -5.04
N LYS A 365 59.39 3.67 -4.99
CA LYS A 365 58.49 3.01 -4.07
C LYS A 365 58.32 1.57 -4.40
N ARG A 366 58.66 0.69 -3.42
CA ARG A 366 58.53 -0.75 -3.48
C ARG A 366 57.34 -1.21 -2.62
N TYR A 367 56.56 -2.11 -3.15
CA TYR A 367 55.48 -2.80 -2.48
C TYR A 367 55.91 -4.24 -2.20
N ARG A 368 55.88 -4.67 -0.94
CA ARG A 368 56.41 -5.97 -0.50
C ARG A 368 55.35 -7.06 -0.65
N ASP A 369 55.83 -8.27 -1.01
CA ASP A 369 55.05 -9.49 -0.86
C ASP A 369 55.11 -9.97 0.59
N TRP A 370 54.07 -10.74 1.01
CA TRP A 370 54.06 -11.35 2.32
C TRP A 370 55.22 -12.36 2.52
N LYS A 371 55.64 -12.99 1.43
CA LYS A 371 56.81 -13.90 1.42
C LYS A 371 58.06 -13.12 1.04
N LYS A 372 58.89 -12.89 2.02
CA LYS A 372 60.07 -12.01 1.92
C LYS A 372 61.04 -12.37 0.77
N TRP A 373 61.17 -13.69 0.48
CA TRP A 373 62.07 -14.21 -0.55
C TRP A 373 61.39 -14.36 -1.92
N GLY A 374 60.17 -14.03 -2.02
CA GLY A 374 59.39 -14.14 -3.24
C GLY A 374 58.91 -15.57 -3.53
N HIS A 375 58.14 -15.68 -4.58
CA HIS A 375 57.55 -16.94 -5.06
C HIS A 375 58.22 -17.47 -6.34
N GLY A 376 59.15 -16.72 -6.90
CA GLY A 376 59.75 -17.06 -8.20
C GLY A 376 58.79 -16.77 -9.37
N ARG A 377 58.78 -17.65 -10.38
CA ARG A 377 57.93 -17.44 -11.55
C ARG A 377 56.48 -17.81 -11.24
N LEU A 378 55.59 -16.88 -11.41
CA LEU A 378 54.18 -17.00 -11.12
C LEU A 378 53.34 -16.91 -12.39
N ASN A 379 52.31 -17.73 -12.48
CA ASN A 379 51.18 -17.58 -13.39
C ASN A 379 49.91 -17.24 -12.57
N VAL A 380 48.75 -17.07 -13.22
CA VAL A 380 47.48 -16.73 -12.55
C VAL A 380 47.14 -17.76 -11.47
N THR A 381 47.17 -19.05 -11.80
CA THR A 381 46.77 -20.13 -10.89
C THR A 381 47.71 -20.20 -9.68
N ARG A 382 49.01 -20.17 -9.90
CA ARG A 382 50.00 -20.23 -8.82
C ARG A 382 49.96 -18.98 -7.92
N SER A 383 49.69 -17.81 -8.52
CA SER A 383 49.56 -16.56 -7.78
C SER A 383 48.37 -16.58 -6.84
N LEU A 384 47.24 -17.22 -7.24
CA LEU A 384 46.09 -17.44 -6.39
C LEU A 384 46.40 -18.47 -5.30
N GLU A 385 46.99 -19.61 -5.67
CA GLU A 385 47.33 -20.71 -4.78
C GLU A 385 48.25 -20.30 -3.63
N GLU A 386 49.33 -19.57 -3.95
CA GLU A 386 50.30 -19.09 -2.98
C GLU A 386 49.98 -17.68 -2.44
N SER A 387 48.87 -17.10 -2.92
CA SER A 387 48.42 -15.73 -2.53
C SER A 387 49.51 -14.67 -2.72
N ALA A 388 50.21 -14.71 -3.86
CA ALA A 388 51.31 -13.79 -4.17
C ALA A 388 50.79 -12.37 -4.41
N ASP A 389 51.30 -11.40 -3.69
CA ASP A 389 50.86 -10.02 -3.80
C ASP A 389 51.42 -9.34 -5.05
N THR A 390 52.67 -9.63 -5.39
CA THR A 390 53.39 -8.97 -6.50
C THR A 390 52.70 -9.12 -7.85
N PHE A 391 52.15 -10.30 -8.12
CA PHE A 391 51.38 -10.56 -9.34
C PHE A 391 50.19 -9.63 -9.44
N PHE A 392 49.44 -9.44 -8.35
CA PHE A 392 48.27 -8.59 -8.30
C PHE A 392 48.59 -7.10 -8.21
N TYR A 393 49.76 -6.74 -7.73
CA TYR A 393 50.26 -5.36 -7.87
C TYR A 393 50.44 -4.99 -9.35
N GLN A 394 51.05 -5.89 -10.13
CA GLN A 394 51.19 -5.70 -11.56
C GLN A 394 49.84 -5.65 -12.27
N VAL A 395 48.94 -6.55 -11.93
CA VAL A 395 47.57 -6.56 -12.49
C VAL A 395 46.82 -5.26 -12.20
N ALA A 396 46.92 -4.78 -10.97
CA ALA A 396 46.28 -3.51 -10.58
C ALA A 396 46.85 -2.30 -11.33
N TYR A 397 48.14 -2.28 -11.49
CA TYR A 397 48.83 -1.25 -12.28
C TYR A 397 48.36 -1.26 -13.72
N ASP A 398 48.31 -2.43 -14.36
CA ASP A 398 47.94 -2.56 -15.78
C ASP A 398 46.45 -2.32 -16.02
N MET A 399 45.58 -2.71 -15.08
CA MET A 399 44.14 -2.41 -15.16
C MET A 399 43.82 -0.93 -14.95
N GLY A 400 44.48 -0.32 -13.97
CA GLY A 400 44.08 0.98 -13.47
C GLY A 400 42.81 0.95 -12.61
N ILE A 401 42.61 2.01 -11.82
CA ILE A 401 41.50 2.05 -10.86
C ILE A 401 40.14 2.06 -11.53
N ASP A 402 39.99 2.69 -12.67
CA ASP A 402 38.70 2.85 -13.35
C ASP A 402 38.13 1.50 -13.78
N ARG A 403 38.91 0.66 -14.45
CA ARG A 403 38.50 -0.71 -14.84
C ARG A 403 38.36 -1.62 -13.63
N LEU A 404 39.28 -1.51 -12.67
CA LEU A 404 39.26 -2.34 -11.47
C LEU A 404 38.01 -2.06 -10.62
N SER A 405 37.66 -0.78 -10.41
CA SER A 405 36.47 -0.42 -9.66
C SER A 405 35.18 -0.78 -10.39
N GLU A 406 35.14 -0.63 -11.71
CA GLU A 406 33.98 -1.05 -12.53
C GLU A 406 33.72 -2.54 -12.41
N TRP A 407 34.76 -3.38 -12.57
CA TRP A 407 34.62 -4.83 -12.46
C TRP A 407 34.25 -5.27 -11.03
N MET A 408 34.88 -4.71 -10.02
CA MET A 408 34.57 -5.06 -8.63
C MET A 408 33.18 -4.59 -8.24
N GLY A 409 32.69 -3.49 -8.80
CA GLY A 409 31.31 -3.06 -8.67
C GLY A 409 30.30 -4.09 -9.22
N LYS A 410 30.64 -4.74 -10.34
CA LYS A 410 29.83 -5.84 -10.91
C LYS A 410 29.78 -7.05 -9.98
N PHE A 411 30.83 -7.33 -9.22
CA PHE A 411 30.86 -8.36 -8.18
C PHE A 411 30.09 -7.98 -6.91
N GLY A 412 29.58 -6.75 -6.83
CA GLY A 412 28.78 -6.27 -5.72
C GLY A 412 29.52 -5.39 -4.71
N TYR A 413 30.82 -5.18 -4.85
CA TYR A 413 31.58 -4.31 -3.97
C TYR A 413 31.23 -2.84 -4.17
N GLY A 414 31.10 -2.11 -3.08
CA GLY A 414 30.67 -0.72 -3.10
C GLY A 414 29.15 -0.53 -3.26
N HIS A 415 28.38 -1.60 -3.34
CA HIS A 415 26.92 -1.58 -3.50
C HIS A 415 26.24 -2.41 -2.42
N TYR A 416 24.96 -2.16 -2.20
CA TYR A 416 24.13 -3.03 -1.39
C TYR A 416 23.94 -4.38 -2.08
N THR A 417 23.99 -5.46 -1.33
CA THR A 417 23.89 -6.82 -1.88
C THR A 417 22.48 -7.22 -2.29
N GLY A 418 21.48 -6.53 -1.77
CA GLY A 418 20.09 -6.90 -1.95
C GLY A 418 19.58 -7.89 -0.92
N ILE A 419 20.35 -8.19 0.12
CA ILE A 419 19.87 -9.01 1.24
C ILE A 419 18.66 -8.36 1.91
N ASP A 420 17.73 -9.17 2.32
CA ASP A 420 16.49 -8.77 2.98
C ASP A 420 16.70 -8.38 4.47
N LEU A 421 17.64 -7.49 4.68
CA LEU A 421 17.91 -6.78 5.94
C LEU A 421 18.10 -5.30 5.64
N ALA A 422 17.47 -4.44 6.43
CA ALA A 422 17.60 -2.99 6.27
C ALA A 422 18.95 -2.45 6.77
N GLU A 423 19.57 -3.15 7.72
CA GLU A 423 20.84 -2.78 8.35
C GLU A 423 22.04 -3.29 7.52
N GLU A 424 22.23 -2.72 6.35
CA GLU A 424 23.33 -3.04 5.47
C GLU A 424 24.18 -1.81 5.17
N ARG A 425 25.49 -1.96 5.09
CA ARG A 425 26.40 -0.95 4.58
C ARG A 425 26.93 -1.35 3.21
N SER A 426 27.13 -0.38 2.34
CA SER A 426 27.65 -0.60 1.00
C SER A 426 29.16 -0.80 0.94
N GLY A 427 29.89 -0.56 2.03
CA GLY A 427 31.35 -0.48 1.98
C GLY A 427 31.82 0.64 1.06
N ASN A 428 33.07 0.56 0.67
CA ASN A 428 33.68 1.51 -0.26
C ASN A 428 34.53 0.79 -1.30
N MET A 429 34.12 0.82 -2.57
CA MET A 429 34.98 0.50 -3.70
C MET A 429 35.54 1.80 -4.23
N PRO A 430 36.83 2.12 -4.02
CA PRO A 430 37.37 3.43 -4.29
C PRO A 430 37.40 3.76 -5.79
N THR A 431 37.08 5.02 -6.10
CA THR A 431 37.16 5.59 -7.45
C THR A 431 37.90 6.92 -7.41
N ARG A 432 38.27 7.46 -8.58
CA ARG A 432 38.88 8.80 -8.69
C ARG A 432 37.96 9.87 -8.11
N GLU A 433 36.68 9.82 -8.46
CA GLU A 433 35.65 10.74 -8.01
C GLU A 433 35.46 10.65 -6.50
N TRP A 434 35.41 9.45 -5.95
CA TRP A 434 35.29 9.24 -4.52
C TRP A 434 36.45 9.88 -3.75
N LYS A 435 37.68 9.68 -4.19
CA LYS A 435 38.88 10.28 -3.52
C LYS A 435 38.88 11.80 -3.61
N GLN A 436 38.52 12.34 -4.78
CA GLN A 436 38.42 13.80 -4.98
C GLN A 436 37.32 14.39 -4.08
N LYS A 437 36.18 13.73 -3.99
CA LYS A 437 35.06 14.16 -3.14
C LYS A 437 35.40 14.10 -1.65
N ARG A 438 36.04 13.00 -1.23
CA ARG A 438 36.30 12.70 0.19
C ARG A 438 37.49 13.46 0.75
N PHE A 439 38.61 13.50 0.00
CA PHE A 439 39.90 14.02 0.46
C PHE A 439 40.34 15.30 -0.26
N LYS A 440 39.62 15.73 -1.30
CA LYS A 440 40.00 16.88 -2.15
C LYS A 440 41.39 16.74 -2.79
N LYS A 441 41.77 15.49 -3.08
CA LYS A 441 43.05 15.12 -3.69
C LYS A 441 42.85 14.26 -4.92
N PRO A 442 43.69 14.34 -5.95
CA PRO A 442 43.60 13.47 -7.12
C PRO A 442 43.99 12.05 -6.77
N TRP A 443 43.57 11.13 -7.64
CA TRP A 443 43.99 9.73 -7.56
C TRP A 443 45.40 9.58 -8.15
N TYR A 444 46.30 8.95 -7.40
CA TYR A 444 47.64 8.65 -7.84
C TYR A 444 47.77 7.19 -8.23
N GLN A 445 48.72 6.86 -9.15
CA GLN A 445 48.95 5.47 -9.54
C GLN A 445 49.28 4.57 -8.35
N GLY A 446 50.01 5.06 -7.39
CA GLY A 446 50.32 4.36 -6.15
C GLY A 446 49.18 4.04 -5.24
N ASP A 447 48.04 4.73 -5.42
CA ASP A 447 46.80 4.43 -4.68
C ASP A 447 46.09 3.16 -5.20
N THR A 448 46.31 2.85 -6.51
CA THR A 448 45.70 1.68 -7.15
C THR A 448 46.35 0.38 -6.69
N ILE A 449 47.65 0.39 -6.40
CA ILE A 449 48.42 -0.83 -6.14
C ILE A 449 47.89 -1.64 -4.95
N PRO A 450 47.66 -1.05 -3.77
CA PRO A 450 47.06 -1.81 -2.65
C PRO A 450 45.64 -2.31 -2.93
N VAL A 451 44.88 -1.65 -3.79
CA VAL A 451 43.52 -2.03 -4.15
C VAL A 451 43.51 -3.39 -4.87
N GLY A 452 44.55 -3.70 -5.64
CA GLY A 452 44.72 -4.99 -6.34
C GLY A 452 44.78 -6.22 -5.41
N ILE A 453 45.12 -6.02 -4.15
CA ILE A 453 45.16 -7.06 -3.12
C ILE A 453 44.10 -6.84 -2.03
N GLY A 454 43.08 -6.03 -2.30
CA GLY A 454 41.97 -5.77 -1.38
C GLY A 454 42.31 -4.92 -0.17
N GLN A 455 43.29 -4.04 -0.31
CA GLN A 455 43.77 -3.11 0.73
C GLN A 455 43.57 -1.66 0.28
N GLY A 456 44.22 -0.72 0.94
CA GLY A 456 44.12 0.68 0.63
C GLY A 456 42.76 1.26 1.08
N TYR A 457 42.12 2.01 0.21
CA TYR A 457 40.80 2.62 0.51
C TYR A 457 39.63 1.68 0.37
N TRP A 458 39.85 0.45 -0.08
CA TRP A 458 38.79 -0.54 -0.28
C TRP A 458 38.30 -1.11 1.05
N THR A 459 37.00 -1.03 1.29
CA THR A 459 36.34 -1.67 2.42
C THR A 459 35.11 -2.44 1.93
N ALA A 460 34.86 -3.59 2.51
CA ALA A 460 33.75 -4.44 2.17
C ALA A 460 33.15 -5.08 3.42
N THR A 461 31.88 -5.47 3.30
CA THR A 461 31.20 -6.25 4.33
C THR A 461 31.32 -7.75 4.04
N PRO A 462 31.25 -8.61 5.06
CA PRO A 462 31.23 -10.06 4.86
C PRO A 462 30.14 -10.55 3.91
N ILE A 463 28.96 -9.91 3.91
CA ILE A 463 27.89 -10.28 2.99
C ILE A 463 28.23 -9.94 1.53
N GLN A 464 28.94 -8.85 1.28
CA GLN A 464 29.45 -8.54 -0.06
C GLN A 464 30.47 -9.58 -0.51
N MET A 465 31.36 -10.01 0.37
CA MET A 465 32.32 -11.08 0.10
C MET A 465 31.59 -12.39 -0.24
N SER A 466 30.51 -12.69 0.45
CA SER A 466 29.68 -13.86 0.18
C SER A 466 28.99 -13.78 -1.19
N LYS A 467 28.44 -12.64 -1.54
CA LYS A 467 27.82 -12.42 -2.88
C LYS A 467 28.85 -12.59 -4.00
N ALA A 468 30.01 -11.99 -3.87
CA ALA A 468 31.10 -12.10 -4.85
C ALA A 468 31.57 -13.56 -5.01
N LEU A 469 31.66 -14.30 -3.91
CA LEU A 469 32.02 -15.71 -3.94
C LEU A 469 30.98 -16.55 -4.69
N MET A 470 29.69 -16.31 -4.45
CA MET A 470 28.60 -16.98 -5.18
C MET A 470 28.63 -16.67 -6.68
N ILE A 471 28.95 -15.45 -7.07
CA ILE A 471 29.13 -15.05 -8.48
C ILE A 471 30.27 -15.86 -9.11
N LEU A 472 31.39 -15.99 -8.42
CA LEU A 472 32.52 -16.80 -8.90
C LEU A 472 32.13 -18.27 -9.07
N ILE A 473 31.45 -18.84 -8.08
CA ILE A 473 31.00 -20.25 -8.09
C ILE A 473 30.05 -20.50 -9.27
N ASN A 474 29.20 -19.57 -9.59
CA ASN A 474 28.18 -19.67 -10.64
C ASN A 474 28.66 -19.13 -12.01
N ASP A 475 29.96 -19.00 -12.23
CA ASP A 475 30.55 -18.56 -13.49
C ASP A 475 30.05 -17.20 -13.99
N GLY A 476 29.79 -16.28 -13.07
CA GLY A 476 29.34 -14.93 -13.31
C GLY A 476 27.84 -14.73 -13.19
N ILE A 477 27.06 -15.78 -12.99
CA ILE A 477 25.62 -15.64 -12.73
C ILE A 477 25.43 -15.11 -11.31
N VAL A 478 24.69 -14.03 -11.19
CA VAL A 478 24.46 -13.34 -9.92
C VAL A 478 23.32 -13.99 -9.16
N LYS A 479 23.60 -14.43 -7.95
CA LYS A 479 22.62 -14.86 -6.96
C LYS A 479 22.55 -13.85 -5.83
N VAL A 480 21.39 -13.27 -5.61
CA VAL A 480 21.18 -12.33 -4.52
C VAL A 480 21.08 -13.09 -3.20
N PRO A 481 21.90 -12.76 -2.20
CA PRO A 481 21.77 -13.38 -0.89
C PRO A 481 20.43 -12.98 -0.26
N HIS A 482 19.72 -13.94 0.30
CA HIS A 482 18.42 -13.72 0.92
C HIS A 482 18.22 -14.65 2.12
N LEU A 483 17.40 -14.19 3.05
CA LEU A 483 17.05 -14.90 4.28
C LEU A 483 15.66 -15.52 4.21
N LEU A 484 14.73 -14.94 3.45
CA LEU A 484 13.41 -15.52 3.27
C LEU A 484 13.45 -16.71 2.32
N MET A 485 13.00 -17.86 2.78
CA MET A 485 12.78 -19.04 1.95
C MET A 485 11.36 -19.06 1.36
N SER A 486 10.37 -18.87 2.21
CA SER A 486 8.96 -18.83 1.81
C SER A 486 8.09 -18.13 2.85
N THR A 487 6.93 -17.68 2.41
CA THR A 487 5.87 -17.13 3.26
C THR A 487 4.70 -18.11 3.27
N ALA A 488 4.13 -18.38 4.43
CA ALA A 488 2.91 -19.20 4.55
C ALA A 488 1.68 -18.31 4.40
N GLU A 489 1.01 -18.39 3.27
CA GLU A 489 -0.20 -17.64 2.95
C GLU A 489 -1.37 -18.61 2.74
N ASP A 490 -2.42 -18.49 3.54
CA ASP A 490 -3.62 -19.33 3.46
C ASP A 490 -3.34 -20.85 3.40
N GLY A 491 -2.35 -21.29 4.17
CA GLY A 491 -1.92 -22.69 4.22
C GLY A 491 -1.04 -23.14 3.05
N LYS A 492 -0.64 -22.24 2.18
CA LYS A 492 0.27 -22.51 1.07
C LYS A 492 1.61 -21.82 1.29
N GLN A 493 2.68 -22.50 0.90
CA GLN A 493 4.02 -21.92 0.90
C GLN A 493 4.24 -21.13 -0.38
N VAL A 494 4.46 -19.83 -0.26
CA VAL A 494 4.83 -18.95 -1.38
C VAL A 494 6.34 -18.75 -1.35
N PRO A 495 7.08 -19.34 -2.31
CA PRO A 495 8.53 -19.25 -2.31
C PRO A 495 9.02 -17.83 -2.63
N TRP A 496 10.18 -17.49 -2.07
CA TRP A 496 10.87 -16.26 -2.44
C TRP A 496 11.35 -16.34 -3.89
N VAL A 497 11.25 -15.23 -4.61
CA VAL A 497 11.64 -15.14 -6.03
C VAL A 497 12.99 -14.44 -6.17
N GLN A 498 13.95 -15.12 -6.83
CA GLN A 498 15.27 -14.58 -7.12
C GLN A 498 15.15 -13.36 -8.05
N PRO A 499 15.62 -12.16 -7.66
CA PRO A 499 15.72 -11.03 -8.57
C PRO A 499 16.68 -11.32 -9.72
N HIS A 500 16.33 -10.85 -10.90
CA HIS A 500 17.22 -10.96 -12.06
C HIS A 500 18.26 -9.84 -12.04
N GLU A 501 19.52 -10.20 -11.96
CA GLU A 501 20.64 -9.28 -12.19
C GLU A 501 21.45 -9.73 -13.41
N PRO A 502 22.03 -8.81 -14.20
CA PRO A 502 22.81 -9.18 -15.36
C PRO A 502 24.06 -9.95 -14.92
N PRO A 503 24.51 -10.96 -15.72
CA PRO A 503 25.70 -11.72 -15.38
C PRO A 503 26.96 -10.84 -15.45
N VAL A 504 27.96 -11.23 -14.68
CA VAL A 504 29.27 -10.56 -14.64
C VAL A 504 30.17 -11.16 -15.72
N GLY A 505 30.46 -10.42 -16.75
CA GLY A 505 31.31 -10.86 -17.85
C GLY A 505 30.71 -11.99 -18.69
N ASP A 506 31.56 -12.71 -19.40
CA ASP A 506 31.16 -13.87 -20.20
C ASP A 506 31.13 -15.15 -19.35
N ILE A 507 29.93 -15.68 -19.16
CA ILE A 507 29.70 -16.90 -18.35
C ILE A 507 30.35 -18.17 -18.98
N HIS A 508 30.75 -18.13 -20.26
CA HIS A 508 31.35 -19.23 -20.97
C HIS A 508 32.85 -19.07 -21.19
N SER A 509 33.49 -18.05 -20.59
CA SER A 509 34.89 -17.67 -20.89
C SER A 509 35.94 -18.68 -20.43
N GLY A 510 35.61 -19.61 -19.51
CA GLY A 510 36.56 -20.51 -18.89
C GLY A 510 37.54 -19.83 -17.91
N TYR A 511 37.49 -18.51 -17.74
CA TYR A 511 38.30 -17.78 -16.78
C TYR A 511 37.80 -18.04 -15.34
N TRP A 512 36.51 -18.29 -15.19
CA TRP A 512 35.90 -18.70 -13.93
C TRP A 512 36.52 -20.00 -13.39
N GLU A 513 36.69 -21.00 -14.27
CA GLU A 513 37.35 -22.25 -13.92
C GLU A 513 38.82 -22.07 -13.49
N LEU A 514 39.53 -21.16 -14.16
CA LEU A 514 40.93 -20.87 -13.84
C LEU A 514 41.05 -20.27 -12.43
N ALA A 515 40.15 -19.33 -12.07
CA ALA A 515 40.10 -18.74 -10.75
C ALA A 515 39.68 -19.75 -9.67
N LYS A 516 38.68 -20.59 -9.95
CA LYS A 516 38.25 -21.66 -9.03
C LYS A 516 39.37 -22.72 -8.84
N ASP A 517 40.10 -23.05 -9.88
CA ASP A 517 41.23 -23.96 -9.77
C ASP A 517 42.38 -23.38 -8.90
N GLY A 518 42.63 -22.08 -8.99
CA GLY A 518 43.51 -21.38 -8.08
C GLY A 518 43.06 -21.49 -6.62
N MET A 519 41.78 -21.32 -6.35
CA MET A 519 41.23 -21.54 -5.02
C MET A 519 41.26 -23.01 -4.56
N TYR A 520 41.07 -23.93 -5.50
CA TYR A 520 41.30 -25.37 -5.23
C TYR A 520 42.72 -25.64 -4.78
N GLY A 521 43.72 -25.04 -5.45
CA GLY A 521 45.11 -25.12 -5.10
C GLY A 521 45.44 -24.61 -3.72
N VAL A 522 44.80 -23.53 -3.28
CA VAL A 522 44.95 -22.95 -1.92
C VAL A 522 44.69 -24.03 -0.84
N ALA A 523 43.69 -24.86 -1.03
CA ALA A 523 43.29 -25.87 -0.05
C ALA A 523 43.94 -27.23 -0.26
N ASN A 524 44.18 -27.63 -1.49
CA ASN A 524 44.49 -29.02 -1.81
C ASN A 524 45.93 -29.27 -2.33
N ARG A 525 46.60 -28.24 -2.84
CA ARG A 525 47.99 -28.38 -3.34
C ARG A 525 49.00 -28.05 -2.24
N PRO A 526 50.18 -28.66 -2.24
CA PRO A 526 51.18 -28.50 -1.18
C PRO A 526 51.64 -27.07 -0.90
N ASN A 527 51.70 -26.25 -1.95
CA ASN A 527 52.08 -24.83 -1.84
C ASN A 527 50.91 -23.91 -1.44
N GLY A 528 49.70 -24.44 -1.34
CA GLY A 528 48.50 -23.68 -0.99
C GLY A 528 48.60 -23.11 0.42
N THR A 529 48.15 -21.85 0.58
CA THR A 529 48.24 -21.14 1.86
C THR A 529 47.39 -21.75 2.97
N ALA A 530 46.37 -22.51 2.61
CA ALA A 530 45.46 -23.18 3.56
C ALA A 530 45.54 -24.71 3.48
N HIS A 531 46.51 -25.27 2.78
CA HIS A 531 46.66 -26.71 2.58
C HIS A 531 46.69 -27.51 3.91
N LYS A 532 47.41 -27.00 4.91
CA LYS A 532 47.50 -27.64 6.23
C LYS A 532 46.18 -27.81 6.97
N TYR A 533 45.15 -27.01 6.63
CA TYR A 533 43.85 -27.08 7.25
C TYR A 533 42.91 -28.01 6.52
N PHE A 534 43.04 -28.14 5.18
CA PHE A 534 42.02 -28.74 4.33
C PHE A 534 42.45 -30.03 3.63
N ALA A 535 43.75 -30.33 3.61
CA ALA A 535 44.29 -31.51 2.90
C ALA A 535 43.69 -32.82 3.39
N SER A 536 43.37 -32.91 4.66
CA SER A 536 42.81 -34.11 5.28
C SER A 536 41.29 -34.22 5.16
N ALA A 537 40.63 -33.29 4.52
CA ALA A 537 39.18 -33.32 4.37
C ALA A 537 38.74 -34.48 3.46
N PRO A 538 37.65 -35.22 3.82
CA PRO A 538 37.16 -36.30 2.99
C PRO A 538 36.43 -35.80 1.72
N TYR A 539 36.22 -34.51 1.58
CA TYR A 539 35.67 -33.79 0.42
C TYR A 539 36.65 -32.71 -0.03
N LYS A 540 36.52 -32.27 -1.29
CA LYS A 540 37.43 -31.26 -1.83
C LYS A 540 36.88 -29.84 -1.59
N ILE A 541 37.70 -28.98 -1.04
CA ILE A 541 37.44 -27.60 -0.68
C ILE A 541 38.22 -26.70 -1.62
N ALA A 542 37.61 -25.58 -2.01
CA ALA A 542 38.29 -24.44 -2.59
C ALA A 542 38.23 -23.27 -1.63
N ALA A 543 39.32 -22.58 -1.43
CA ALA A 543 39.40 -21.53 -0.42
C ALA A 543 40.28 -20.37 -0.85
N LYS A 544 40.14 -19.24 -0.17
CA LYS A 544 41.08 -18.11 -0.29
C LYS A 544 41.20 -17.42 1.05
N SER A 545 42.40 -17.35 1.57
CA SER A 545 42.74 -16.65 2.80
C SER A 545 43.06 -15.18 2.54
N GLY A 546 42.87 -14.34 3.57
CA GLY A 546 43.22 -12.95 3.54
C GLY A 546 43.66 -12.43 4.92
N THR A 547 44.52 -11.45 4.92
CA THR A 547 44.92 -10.71 6.12
C THR A 547 44.80 -9.22 5.86
N ALA A 548 43.91 -8.58 6.61
CA ALA A 548 43.68 -7.16 6.50
C ALA A 548 44.50 -6.42 7.56
N GLN A 549 45.40 -5.57 7.12
CA GLN A 549 46.24 -4.76 8.00
C GLN A 549 45.42 -3.70 8.73
N VAL A 550 45.57 -3.61 10.05
CA VAL A 550 44.93 -2.62 10.91
C VAL A 550 45.79 -1.37 11.04
N PHE A 551 47.11 -1.51 11.04
CA PHE A 551 48.01 -0.37 11.08
C PHE A 551 49.26 -0.61 10.22
N GLY A 552 49.94 0.46 9.82
CA GLY A 552 51.18 0.38 9.02
C GLY A 552 52.39 0.08 9.87
N LEU A 553 53.23 -0.85 9.41
CA LEU A 553 54.51 -1.15 10.01
C LEU A 553 55.60 -0.22 9.44
N LYS A 554 56.59 0.16 10.24
CA LYS A 554 57.78 0.84 9.75
C LYS A 554 58.61 -0.06 8.84
N ALA A 555 59.46 0.54 8.04
CA ALA A 555 60.21 -0.15 6.99
C ALA A 555 61.05 -1.35 7.47
N ASN A 556 61.50 -1.35 8.72
CA ASN A 556 62.32 -2.38 9.31
C ASN A 556 61.65 -3.21 10.41
N GLU A 557 60.34 -3.00 10.62
CA GLU A 557 59.57 -3.76 11.61
C GLU A 557 58.96 -5.01 11.01
N THR A 558 58.98 -6.09 11.75
CA THR A 558 58.29 -7.33 11.41
C THR A 558 57.02 -7.46 12.28
N TYR A 559 55.92 -7.82 11.64
CA TYR A 559 54.65 -8.04 12.35
C TYR A 559 54.79 -9.23 13.32
N ASN A 560 54.41 -8.98 14.58
CA ASN A 560 54.32 -10.02 15.57
C ASN A 560 53.07 -9.80 16.42
N ALA A 561 52.01 -10.56 16.13
CA ALA A 561 50.71 -10.44 16.76
C ALA A 561 50.75 -10.58 18.30
N HIS A 562 51.70 -11.34 18.85
CA HIS A 562 51.82 -11.53 20.30
C HIS A 562 52.44 -10.34 21.03
N LYS A 563 53.14 -9.46 20.31
CA LYS A 563 53.76 -8.22 20.86
C LYS A 563 52.91 -6.96 20.66
N ILE A 564 51.81 -7.10 19.91
CA ILE A 564 50.94 -5.98 19.54
C ILE A 564 49.70 -6.05 20.38
N ALA A 565 49.19 -4.87 20.82
CA ALA A 565 47.93 -4.76 21.52
C ALA A 565 46.79 -5.42 20.71
N GLU A 566 45.91 -6.13 21.37
CA GLU A 566 44.92 -6.99 20.72
C GLU A 566 44.15 -6.24 19.62
N ARG A 567 43.67 -5.01 19.85
CA ARG A 567 42.91 -4.22 18.91
C ARG A 567 43.69 -3.67 17.71
N LEU A 568 45.02 -3.80 17.72
CA LEU A 568 45.88 -3.41 16.62
C LEU A 568 46.32 -4.62 15.78
N ARG A 569 45.96 -5.83 16.18
CA ARG A 569 46.28 -7.05 15.42
C ARG A 569 45.49 -7.08 14.12
N ASP A 570 46.09 -7.66 13.08
CA ASP A 570 45.47 -7.79 11.78
C ASP A 570 44.20 -8.62 11.85
N HIS A 571 43.21 -8.25 11.03
CA HIS A 571 42.05 -9.08 10.82
C HIS A 571 42.39 -10.27 9.94
N LYS A 572 41.82 -11.42 10.25
CA LYS A 572 41.95 -12.65 9.49
C LYS A 572 40.65 -12.96 8.75
N LEU A 573 40.76 -13.17 7.45
CA LEU A 573 39.61 -13.43 6.56
C LEU A 573 39.86 -14.74 5.83
N MET A 574 38.76 -15.43 5.49
CA MET A 574 38.77 -16.57 4.59
C MET A 574 37.43 -16.69 3.90
N THR A 575 37.48 -17.01 2.62
CA THR A 575 36.32 -17.48 1.85
C THR A 575 36.59 -18.91 1.38
N ALA A 576 35.56 -19.75 1.41
CA ALA A 576 35.67 -21.12 0.98
C ALA A 576 34.35 -21.64 0.42
N PHE A 577 34.42 -22.62 -0.45
CA PHE A 577 33.25 -23.36 -0.88
C PHE A 577 33.56 -24.86 -1.04
N ALA A 578 32.52 -25.66 -0.88
CA ALA A 578 32.63 -27.10 -0.95
C ALA A 578 31.28 -27.75 -1.35
N PRO A 579 31.27 -28.97 -1.93
CA PRO A 579 32.42 -29.63 -2.58
C PRO A 579 32.85 -28.90 -3.85
N TYR A 580 34.10 -28.96 -4.21
CA TYR A 580 34.64 -28.21 -5.36
C TYR A 580 33.90 -28.47 -6.69
N ASN A 581 33.60 -29.74 -6.97
CA ASN A 581 32.99 -30.14 -8.25
C ASN A 581 31.48 -29.89 -8.32
N ASN A 582 30.80 -29.76 -7.18
CA ASN A 582 29.37 -29.47 -7.06
C ASN A 582 29.12 -28.63 -5.81
N PRO A 583 29.44 -27.35 -5.86
CA PRO A 583 29.37 -26.49 -4.69
C PRO A 583 27.96 -26.43 -4.08
N GLN A 584 27.85 -26.82 -2.83
CA GLN A 584 26.61 -26.82 -2.05
C GLN A 584 26.60 -25.74 -0.98
N VAL A 585 27.77 -25.28 -0.57
CA VAL A 585 27.97 -24.31 0.49
C VAL A 585 29.12 -23.37 0.15
N ALA A 586 28.91 -22.08 0.43
CA ALA A 586 29.93 -21.03 0.36
C ALA A 586 29.99 -20.32 1.69
N VAL A 587 31.17 -20.07 2.20
CA VAL A 587 31.40 -19.44 3.50
C VAL A 587 32.32 -18.25 3.34
N ALA A 588 31.93 -17.10 3.90
CA ALA A 588 32.80 -15.95 4.07
C ALA A 588 32.96 -15.67 5.56
N MET A 589 34.16 -15.56 6.03
CA MET A 589 34.50 -15.41 7.46
C MET A 589 35.49 -14.26 7.66
N ILE A 590 35.25 -13.49 8.71
CA ILE A 590 36.23 -12.56 9.27
C ILE A 590 36.36 -12.77 10.77
N LEU A 591 37.62 -12.73 11.23
CA LEU A 591 37.96 -12.72 12.65
C LEU A 591 38.66 -11.39 12.93
N GLU A 592 37.99 -10.49 13.59
CA GLU A 592 38.54 -9.18 13.95
C GLU A 592 39.75 -9.32 14.87
N ASN A 593 40.87 -8.69 14.51
CA ASN A 593 42.10 -8.69 15.31
C ASN A 593 42.57 -10.10 15.69
N GLY A 594 42.26 -11.06 14.83
CA GLY A 594 42.53 -12.49 15.04
C GLY A 594 43.97 -12.95 14.83
N GLY A 595 44.91 -12.03 14.69
CA GLY A 595 46.32 -12.32 14.35
C GLY A 595 47.06 -13.24 15.33
N ALA A 596 46.62 -13.37 16.58
CA ALA A 596 47.20 -14.28 17.58
C ALA A 596 46.21 -15.29 18.17
N GLY A 597 44.97 -15.30 17.68
CA GLY A 597 43.94 -16.22 18.10
C GLY A 597 43.88 -17.52 17.32
N PRO A 598 42.81 -18.31 17.41
CA PRO A 598 42.59 -19.52 16.62
C PRO A 598 42.78 -19.23 15.14
N ALA A 599 43.39 -20.13 14.43
CA ALA A 599 43.60 -19.96 12.99
C ALA A 599 42.26 -19.98 12.25
N VAL A 600 42.01 -18.96 11.41
CA VAL A 600 40.78 -18.87 10.63
C VAL A 600 40.55 -20.12 9.74
N GLY A 601 41.60 -20.75 9.25
CA GLY A 601 41.52 -21.98 8.50
C GLY A 601 41.01 -23.18 9.31
N THR A 602 41.39 -23.27 10.60
CA THR A 602 40.87 -24.29 11.50
C THR A 602 39.39 -24.11 11.76
N LEU A 603 38.97 -22.88 12.02
CA LEU A 603 37.55 -22.53 12.23
C LEU A 603 36.70 -22.81 10.96
N MET A 604 37.22 -22.42 9.80
CA MET A 604 36.59 -22.69 8.51
C MET A 604 36.42 -24.20 8.25
N ARG A 605 37.46 -24.99 8.54
CA ARG A 605 37.40 -26.43 8.42
C ARG A 605 36.33 -27.04 9.31
N GLN A 606 36.25 -26.60 10.57
CA GLN A 606 35.23 -27.07 11.50
C GLN A 606 33.81 -26.74 11.03
N ILE A 607 33.61 -25.54 10.48
CA ILE A 607 32.32 -25.14 9.92
C ILE A 607 31.96 -26.01 8.71
N LEU A 608 32.87 -26.21 7.77
CA LEU A 608 32.63 -27.01 6.59
C LEU A 608 32.39 -28.48 6.94
N ASP A 609 33.15 -29.05 7.88
CA ASP A 609 32.93 -30.41 8.35
C ASP A 609 31.57 -30.59 8.99
N HIS A 610 31.10 -29.62 9.77
CA HIS A 610 29.77 -29.66 10.36
C HIS A 610 28.65 -29.66 9.29
N ILE A 611 28.82 -28.90 8.22
CA ILE A 611 27.85 -28.84 7.13
C ILE A 611 27.88 -30.08 6.28
N MET A 612 29.08 -30.51 5.88
CA MET A 612 29.28 -31.58 4.88
C MET A 612 29.15 -32.99 5.43
N LEU A 613 29.42 -33.19 6.72
CA LEU A 613 29.43 -34.51 7.36
C LEU A 613 28.20 -34.77 8.24
N GLY A 614 27.25 -33.83 8.34
CA GLY A 614 25.99 -33.95 9.08
C GLY A 614 24.80 -34.35 8.21
N ASP A 615 23.74 -34.94 8.79
CA ASP A 615 22.62 -35.58 8.06
C ASP A 615 21.46 -34.70 7.59
N ASN A 616 20.66 -35.18 6.62
CA ASN A 616 19.89 -34.61 5.50
C ASN A 616 18.36 -34.61 5.52
N ASN A 617 17.70 -33.79 4.59
CA ASN A 617 16.63 -34.01 3.54
C ASN A 617 15.11 -33.91 3.90
N THR A 618 14.09 -33.63 2.98
CA THR A 618 13.73 -33.33 1.57
C THR A 618 12.24 -33.03 1.33
N ASP A 619 11.87 -32.31 0.27
CA ASP A 619 10.88 -32.25 -0.88
C ASP A 619 9.31 -32.32 -0.83
N LEU A 620 8.59 -31.69 -1.67
CA LEU A 620 7.48 -31.11 -2.47
C LEU A 620 6.35 -32.03 -3.08
N PRO A 621 5.20 -31.69 -3.84
CA PRO A 621 4.56 -30.52 -4.51
C PRO A 621 2.99 -30.50 -4.79
N ALA A 622 2.37 -29.54 -5.39
CA ALA A 622 1.39 -28.79 -6.24
C ALA A 622 -0.03 -29.23 -6.76
N GLU A 623 -0.94 -28.19 -7.24
CA GLU A 623 -1.91 -27.99 -8.38
C GLU A 623 -3.48 -28.07 -8.20
N ILE A 624 -4.42 -27.26 -8.82
CA ILE A 624 -4.98 -26.58 -10.01
C ILE A 624 -6.57 -26.60 -10.17
N LEU A 625 -7.34 -25.48 -10.62
CA LEU A 625 -8.26 -25.01 -11.69
C LEU A 625 -9.85 -25.06 -11.74
N ARG A 626 -10.57 -23.93 -12.21
CA ARG A 626 -11.57 -23.47 -13.30
C ARG A 626 -13.13 -23.49 -13.25
N LEU A 627 -13.91 -22.46 -13.69
CA LEU A 627 -14.94 -21.65 -14.44
C LEU A 627 -16.28 -22.26 -15.07
N PRO A 628 -17.39 -21.59 -15.83
CA PRO A 628 -18.13 -20.31 -16.01
C PRO A 628 -19.67 -20.27 -16.46
N GLN A 629 -20.42 -19.07 -16.60
CA GLN A 629 -21.37 -18.37 -17.57
C GLN A 629 -22.92 -18.56 -17.81
N ARG A 630 -23.78 -17.39 -18.10
CA ARG A 630 -24.68 -16.79 -19.20
C ARG A 630 -26.24 -16.63 -19.13
N ARG A 631 -26.91 -15.42 -19.46
CA ARG A 631 -27.82 -14.65 -20.45
C ARG A 631 -29.40 -14.71 -20.56
N PRO A 632 -30.26 -13.90 -21.42
CA PRO A 632 -31.08 -12.64 -21.31
C PRO A 632 -32.58 -12.54 -21.86
N LEU A 633 -33.31 -11.27 -21.96
CA LEU A 633 -34.25 -10.59 -22.98
C LEU A 633 -35.78 -10.29 -22.80
N ILE A 634 -36.38 -9.05 -23.08
CA ILE A 634 -37.21 -8.24 -24.07
C ILE A 634 -38.72 -7.85 -23.85
N MET A 635 -39.22 -6.56 -24.03
CA MET A 635 -40.07 -5.57 -24.79
C MET A 635 -41.63 -5.40 -24.64
N THR A 636 -42.42 -4.31 -24.94
CA THR A 636 -42.86 -3.11 -25.67
C THR A 636 -44.32 -2.57 -25.43
N ASP A 637 -44.82 -1.35 -25.56
CA ASP A 637 -45.30 -0.22 -26.37
C ASP A 637 -46.77 0.35 -26.30
N ASN A 638 -47.04 1.72 -26.32
CA ASN A 638 -47.74 2.77 -27.18
C ASN A 638 -49.20 3.34 -26.92
N PRO A 639 -49.82 4.45 -27.58
CA PRO A 639 -49.88 5.88 -27.19
C PRO A 639 -51.22 6.71 -27.45
N ASN A 640 -51.29 8.03 -27.08
CA ASN A 640 -51.98 9.30 -27.58
C ASN A 640 -53.34 9.84 -27.18
N LYS A 641 -53.42 11.14 -26.67
CA LYS A 641 -54.39 12.28 -27.02
C LYS A 641 -54.19 13.56 -26.15
N LYS A 642 -54.59 14.77 -26.67
CA LYS A 642 -54.35 16.13 -26.10
C LYS A 642 -55.52 16.77 -25.38
N THR A 643 -55.29 17.63 -24.37
CA THR A 643 -56.31 18.32 -23.54
C THR A 643 -55.93 19.78 -23.15
N PHE A 644 -56.80 20.50 -22.38
CA PHE A 644 -56.78 21.88 -21.88
C PHE A 644 -55.39 22.37 -21.40
N TRP A 645 -54.61 21.52 -20.78
CA TRP A 645 -53.24 21.81 -20.29
C TRP A 645 -52.24 22.18 -21.40
N ASP A 646 -52.55 21.78 -22.64
CA ASP A 646 -51.75 22.16 -23.80
C ASP A 646 -51.79 23.66 -24.09
N LYS A 647 -52.86 24.38 -23.69
CA LYS A 647 -52.98 25.81 -23.84
C LYS A 647 -52.11 26.60 -22.86
N VAL A 648 -51.90 26.07 -21.67
CA VAL A 648 -51.06 26.68 -20.63
C VAL A 648 -49.62 26.22 -20.75
N HIS A 649 -49.32 25.35 -21.70
CA HIS A 649 -48.02 24.75 -21.93
C HIS A 649 -47.43 23.97 -20.72
N LEU A 650 -48.33 23.37 -19.92
CA LEU A 650 -47.95 22.52 -18.81
C LEU A 650 -48.48 21.09 -19.02
N ASP A 651 -47.71 20.10 -18.64
CA ASP A 651 -48.14 18.71 -18.63
C ASP A 651 -48.79 18.40 -17.25
N PRO A 652 -50.09 18.14 -17.16
CA PRO A 652 -50.77 17.92 -15.89
C PRO A 652 -50.24 16.70 -15.13
N THR A 653 -49.87 15.62 -15.82
CA THR A 653 -49.34 14.41 -15.19
C THR A 653 -47.95 14.63 -14.58
N MET A 654 -47.07 15.25 -15.33
CA MET A 654 -45.73 15.61 -14.85
C MET A 654 -45.80 16.61 -13.71
N LEU A 655 -46.66 17.64 -13.84
CA LEU A 655 -46.85 18.65 -12.81
C LEU A 655 -47.37 18.01 -11.49
N LEU A 656 -48.32 17.10 -11.57
CA LEU A 656 -48.83 16.37 -10.40
C LEU A 656 -47.75 15.57 -9.71
N ILE A 657 -46.93 14.85 -10.46
CA ILE A 657 -45.83 14.06 -9.93
C ILE A 657 -44.77 14.99 -9.28
N LEU A 658 -44.42 16.10 -9.94
CA LEU A 658 -43.49 17.11 -9.41
C LEU A 658 -43.98 17.74 -8.12
N LEU A 659 -45.27 18.10 -8.03
CA LEU A 659 -45.87 18.62 -6.83
C LEU A 659 -45.88 17.62 -5.70
N ALA A 660 -46.15 16.34 -5.99
CA ALA A 660 -46.07 15.25 -5.01
C ALA A 660 -44.64 15.11 -4.46
N LEU A 661 -43.65 15.14 -5.31
CA LEU A 661 -42.23 15.07 -4.91
C LEU A 661 -41.81 16.31 -4.08
N LEU A 662 -42.24 17.51 -4.45
CA LEU A 662 -41.93 18.73 -3.75
C LEU A 662 -42.60 18.80 -2.35
N VAL A 663 -43.83 18.33 -2.22
CA VAL A 663 -44.48 18.20 -0.92
C VAL A 663 -43.78 17.15 -0.05
N TYR A 664 -43.42 16.02 -0.62
CA TYR A 664 -42.66 15.00 0.06
C TYR A 664 -41.30 15.52 0.56
N SER A 665 -40.62 16.31 -0.30
CA SER A 665 -39.37 16.99 0.05
C SER A 665 -39.56 17.95 1.23
N ALA A 666 -40.61 18.76 1.21
CA ALA A 666 -40.90 19.71 2.28
C ALA A 666 -41.10 19.01 3.63
N LEU A 667 -41.82 17.90 3.66
CA LEU A 667 -42.03 17.09 4.87
C LEU A 667 -40.71 16.50 5.41
N VAL A 668 -39.90 15.96 4.53
CA VAL A 668 -38.62 15.38 4.94
C VAL A 668 -37.62 16.43 5.39
N ILE A 669 -37.56 17.60 4.73
CA ILE A 669 -36.65 18.70 5.12
C ILE A 669 -37.09 19.30 6.45
N TRP A 670 -38.37 19.42 6.74
CA TRP A 670 -38.83 19.85 8.04
C TRP A 670 -38.27 19.01 9.18
N SER A 671 -38.29 17.71 9.01
CA SER A 671 -37.67 16.80 9.96
C SER A 671 -36.17 16.86 9.97
N ALA A 672 -35.53 16.84 8.80
CA ALA A 672 -34.06 16.82 8.66
C ALA A 672 -33.40 18.10 9.20
N SER A 673 -34.06 19.23 9.10
CA SER A 673 -33.60 20.52 9.65
C SER A 673 -33.71 20.64 11.16
N GLY A 674 -34.35 19.67 11.82
CA GLY A 674 -34.68 19.79 13.25
C GLY A 674 -35.76 20.82 13.55
N GLN A 675 -36.72 20.97 12.66
CA GLN A 675 -37.84 21.92 12.76
C GLN A 675 -37.41 23.41 12.67
N ASP A 676 -36.36 23.67 11.87
CA ASP A 676 -35.88 25.02 11.63
C ASP A 676 -36.83 25.76 10.66
N ILE A 677 -37.57 26.73 11.19
CA ILE A 677 -38.51 27.56 10.44
C ILE A 677 -37.80 28.39 9.37
N GLY A 678 -36.63 28.94 9.66
CA GLY A 678 -35.84 29.71 8.70
C GLY A 678 -35.38 28.91 7.49
N MET A 679 -34.95 27.65 7.71
CA MET A 679 -34.60 26.75 6.62
C MET A 679 -35.84 26.35 5.81
N MET A 680 -36.95 26.12 6.47
CA MET A 680 -38.19 25.74 5.80
C MET A 680 -38.76 26.89 4.95
N GLU A 681 -38.72 28.13 5.43
CA GLU A 681 -39.11 29.31 4.66
C GLU A 681 -38.24 29.46 3.40
N ARG A 682 -36.94 29.29 3.54
CA ARG A 682 -36.02 29.30 2.39
C ARG A 682 -36.30 28.18 1.40
N LYS A 683 -36.59 26.96 1.87
CA LYS A 683 -36.98 25.86 1.00
C LYS A 683 -38.27 26.11 0.25
N ILE A 684 -39.30 26.63 0.91
CA ILE A 684 -40.59 27.02 0.28
C ILE A 684 -40.36 28.12 -0.75
N GLY A 685 -39.51 29.10 -0.44
CA GLY A 685 -39.12 30.14 -1.39
C GLY A 685 -38.41 29.59 -2.62
N GLN A 686 -37.50 28.63 -2.42
CA GLN A 686 -36.80 27.92 -3.52
C GLN A 686 -37.78 27.11 -4.37
N ILE A 687 -38.76 26.43 -3.77
CA ILE A 687 -39.80 25.68 -4.48
C ILE A 687 -40.64 26.61 -5.31
N ALA A 688 -41.10 27.73 -4.74
CA ALA A 688 -41.91 28.74 -5.44
C ALA A 688 -41.14 29.32 -6.64
N MET A 689 -39.87 29.67 -6.45
CA MET A 689 -39.02 30.19 -7.52
C MET A 689 -38.80 29.12 -8.60
N GLY A 690 -38.54 27.86 -8.21
CA GLY A 690 -38.41 26.75 -9.14
C GLY A 690 -39.67 26.51 -9.98
N LEU A 691 -40.86 26.57 -9.37
CA LEU A 691 -42.15 26.45 -10.06
C LEU A 691 -42.35 27.60 -11.06
N VAL A 692 -42.03 28.83 -10.66
CA VAL A 692 -42.10 30.00 -11.55
C VAL A 692 -41.16 29.85 -12.73
N ILE A 693 -39.92 29.42 -12.50
CA ILE A 693 -38.95 29.21 -13.56
C ILE A 693 -39.43 28.09 -14.49
N MET A 694 -39.96 27.00 -13.97
CA MET A 694 -40.51 25.88 -14.74
C MET A 694 -41.65 26.36 -15.66
N VAL A 695 -42.60 27.16 -15.12
CA VAL A 695 -43.71 27.70 -15.89
C VAL A 695 -43.19 28.65 -16.98
N VAL A 696 -42.28 29.52 -16.67
CA VAL A 696 -41.67 30.46 -17.64
C VAL A 696 -40.93 29.67 -18.73
N MET A 697 -40.16 28.69 -18.38
CA MET A 697 -39.44 27.87 -19.35
C MET A 697 -40.37 27.01 -20.19
N ALA A 698 -41.52 26.57 -19.66
CA ALA A 698 -42.53 25.84 -20.42
C ALA A 698 -43.22 26.67 -21.47
N GLN A 699 -43.32 27.99 -21.30
CA GLN A 699 -43.92 28.92 -22.28
C GLN A 699 -43.02 29.13 -23.51
N ILE A 700 -41.72 28.96 -23.39
CA ILE A 700 -40.76 29.19 -24.47
C ILE A 700 -40.79 28.02 -25.47
N PRO A 701 -40.95 28.25 -26.77
CA PRO A 701 -40.97 27.18 -27.76
C PRO A 701 -39.60 26.45 -27.85
N PRO A 702 -39.59 25.15 -28.14
CA PRO A 702 -38.35 24.37 -28.26
C PRO A 702 -37.35 24.92 -29.29
N ARG A 703 -37.85 25.55 -30.36
CA ARG A 703 -36.99 26.22 -31.37
C ARG A 703 -36.15 27.37 -30.81
N VAL A 704 -36.63 28.07 -29.79
CA VAL A 704 -35.94 29.15 -29.11
C VAL A 704 -34.79 28.58 -28.27
N TYR A 705 -35.02 27.47 -27.60
CA TYR A 705 -33.96 26.77 -26.86
C TYR A 705 -32.84 26.28 -27.79
N GLU A 706 -33.24 25.70 -28.93
CA GLU A 706 -32.27 25.29 -29.95
C GLU A 706 -31.43 26.49 -30.44
N GLY A 707 -32.08 27.66 -30.67
CA GLY A 707 -31.39 28.88 -31.04
C GLY A 707 -30.46 29.45 -29.96
N TRP A 708 -30.79 29.28 -28.68
CA TRP A 708 -30.00 29.76 -27.56
C TRP A 708 -28.84 28.83 -27.18
N ALA A 709 -28.87 27.56 -27.58
CA ALA A 709 -27.91 26.57 -27.18
C ALA A 709 -26.45 26.99 -27.33
N PRO A 710 -25.99 27.56 -28.51
CA PRO A 710 -24.59 27.98 -28.62
C PRO A 710 -24.20 29.08 -27.66
N TYR A 711 -25.11 30.01 -27.41
CA TYR A 711 -24.84 31.16 -26.53
C TYR A 711 -24.74 30.73 -25.07
N LEU A 712 -25.65 29.87 -24.61
CA LEU A 712 -25.60 29.28 -23.25
C LEU A 712 -24.32 28.44 -23.06
N TYR A 713 -23.94 27.67 -24.07
CA TYR A 713 -22.73 26.85 -24.03
C TYR A 713 -21.49 27.73 -23.90
N ILE A 714 -21.34 28.76 -24.69
CA ILE A 714 -20.21 29.70 -24.62
C ILE A 714 -20.14 30.43 -23.28
N ILE A 715 -21.29 30.91 -22.79
CA ILE A 715 -21.39 31.55 -21.46
C ILE A 715 -20.97 30.55 -20.37
N CYS A 716 -21.43 29.33 -20.45
CA CYS A 716 -21.04 28.27 -19.53
C CYS A 716 -19.52 28.03 -19.53
N ILE A 717 -18.91 27.93 -20.69
CA ILE A 717 -17.45 27.74 -20.84
C ILE A 717 -16.69 28.93 -20.21
N ILE A 718 -17.12 30.17 -20.49
CA ILE A 718 -16.49 31.37 -19.93
C ILE A 718 -16.58 31.36 -18.40
N LEU A 719 -17.76 31.03 -17.84
CA LEU A 719 -17.94 30.97 -16.39
C LEU A 719 -17.11 29.85 -15.75
N LEU A 720 -16.97 28.70 -16.38
CA LEU A 720 -16.11 27.59 -15.90
C LEU A 720 -14.63 28.00 -15.89
N VAL A 721 -14.16 28.68 -16.92
CA VAL A 721 -12.79 29.23 -16.98
C VAL A 721 -12.59 30.29 -15.90
N ALA A 722 -13.59 31.15 -15.65
CA ALA A 722 -13.54 32.13 -14.57
C ALA A 722 -13.45 31.49 -13.17
N VAL A 723 -14.12 30.36 -12.94
CA VAL A 723 -14.01 29.60 -11.70
C VAL A 723 -12.61 29.01 -11.53
N ASP A 724 -12.04 28.46 -12.59
CA ASP A 724 -10.67 27.90 -12.55
C ASP A 724 -9.61 28.98 -12.26
N ALA A 725 -9.84 30.20 -12.73
CA ALA A 725 -8.93 31.33 -12.54
C ALA A 725 -9.14 32.11 -11.22
N PHE A 726 -10.39 32.30 -10.80
CA PHE A 726 -10.77 33.23 -9.73
C PHE A 726 -11.72 32.63 -8.67
N GLY A 727 -12.02 31.33 -8.71
CA GLY A 727 -13.00 30.71 -7.84
C GLY A 727 -12.56 30.59 -6.39
N ALA A 728 -13.54 30.63 -5.47
CA ALA A 728 -13.33 30.37 -4.05
C ALA A 728 -13.18 28.88 -3.75
N ILE A 729 -12.23 28.53 -2.90
CA ILE A 729 -11.99 27.15 -2.46
C ILE A 729 -12.98 26.78 -1.36
N SER A 730 -13.70 25.68 -1.55
CA SER A 730 -14.60 25.10 -0.55
C SER A 730 -14.47 23.57 -0.55
N LYS A 731 -14.35 22.95 0.64
CA LYS A 731 -14.19 21.50 0.82
C LYS A 731 -13.06 20.88 -0.05
N GLY A 732 -11.95 21.60 -0.22
CA GLY A 732 -10.79 21.15 -0.99
C GLY A 732 -10.90 21.29 -2.51
N ALA A 733 -11.96 21.89 -3.02
CA ALA A 733 -12.18 22.11 -4.44
C ALA A 733 -12.62 23.56 -4.76
N GLN A 734 -12.14 24.08 -5.87
CA GLN A 734 -12.46 25.43 -6.37
C GLN A 734 -13.68 25.32 -7.30
N ARG A 735 -14.89 25.53 -6.77
CA ARG A 735 -16.16 25.30 -7.46
C ARG A 735 -17.04 26.53 -7.61
N TRP A 736 -16.86 27.50 -6.75
CA TRP A 736 -17.78 28.63 -6.57
C TRP A 736 -17.17 29.92 -7.08
N LEU A 737 -17.95 30.67 -7.81
CA LEU A 737 -17.64 32.05 -8.18
C LEU A 737 -18.30 32.97 -7.17
N ASP A 738 -17.50 33.74 -6.44
CA ASP A 738 -18.00 34.73 -5.49
C ASP A 738 -18.14 36.09 -6.18
N LEU A 739 -19.38 36.50 -6.39
CA LEU A 739 -19.74 37.81 -6.98
C LEU A 739 -19.95 38.89 -5.93
N GLY A 740 -19.63 38.62 -4.66
CA GLY A 740 -19.78 39.58 -3.55
C GLY A 740 -21.18 39.55 -2.89
N ILE A 741 -22.24 39.38 -3.66
CA ILE A 741 -23.62 39.29 -3.19
C ILE A 741 -24.13 37.86 -3.19
N VAL A 742 -23.77 37.07 -4.18
CA VAL A 742 -24.21 35.67 -4.35
C VAL A 742 -23.01 34.78 -4.73
N ARG A 743 -22.92 33.61 -4.11
CA ARG A 743 -22.02 32.54 -4.55
C ARG A 743 -22.73 31.69 -5.59
N PHE A 744 -22.06 31.47 -6.69
CA PHE A 744 -22.59 30.78 -7.84
C PHE A 744 -21.68 29.67 -8.33
N GLN A 745 -22.27 28.51 -8.66
CA GLN A 745 -21.55 27.33 -9.18
C GLN A 745 -21.86 27.13 -10.67
N PRO A 746 -20.98 27.54 -11.58
CA PRO A 746 -21.22 27.46 -13.03
C PRO A 746 -21.45 26.05 -13.57
N SER A 747 -20.93 25.00 -12.91
CA SER A 747 -21.15 23.62 -13.31
C SER A 747 -22.63 23.19 -13.29
N GLU A 748 -23.48 23.84 -12.53
CA GLU A 748 -24.93 23.60 -12.52
C GLU A 748 -25.56 23.97 -13.86
N ILE A 749 -25.14 25.07 -14.49
CA ILE A 749 -25.59 25.48 -15.83
C ILE A 749 -25.11 24.51 -16.88
N ALA A 750 -23.91 23.95 -16.75
CA ALA A 750 -23.33 22.98 -17.69
C ALA A 750 -24.19 21.73 -17.85
N LYS A 751 -24.91 21.32 -16.83
CA LYS A 751 -25.80 20.16 -16.84
C LYS A 751 -27.00 20.32 -17.80
N ILE A 752 -27.36 21.55 -18.14
CA ILE A 752 -28.38 21.85 -19.16
C ILE A 752 -27.74 22.34 -20.46
N ALA A 753 -26.73 23.19 -20.38
CA ALA A 753 -26.12 23.79 -21.56
C ALA A 753 -25.46 22.76 -22.48
N VAL A 754 -24.80 21.74 -21.91
CA VAL A 754 -24.13 20.68 -22.66
C VAL A 754 -25.11 19.80 -23.45
N PRO A 755 -26.15 19.20 -22.81
CA PRO A 755 -27.12 18.40 -23.57
C PRO A 755 -27.89 19.24 -24.59
N LEU A 756 -28.19 20.52 -24.29
CA LEU A 756 -28.87 21.45 -25.19
C LEU A 756 -28.03 21.69 -26.45
N MET A 757 -26.73 21.93 -26.29
CA MET A 757 -25.82 22.16 -27.43
C MET A 757 -25.62 20.91 -28.27
N VAL A 758 -25.46 19.77 -27.61
CA VAL A 758 -25.30 18.47 -28.29
C VAL A 758 -26.58 18.10 -29.05
N ALA A 759 -27.75 18.30 -28.46
CA ALA A 759 -29.03 18.06 -29.10
C ALA A 759 -29.22 18.94 -30.33
N ARG A 760 -28.84 20.22 -30.25
CA ARG A 760 -28.87 21.13 -31.40
C ARG A 760 -27.94 20.68 -32.49
N PHE A 761 -26.73 20.32 -32.16
CA PHE A 761 -25.72 19.88 -33.13
C PHE A 761 -26.15 18.62 -33.88
N ILE A 762 -26.70 17.64 -33.14
CA ILE A 762 -27.20 16.38 -33.71
C ILE A 762 -28.44 16.61 -34.59
N ASN A 763 -29.30 17.56 -34.21
CA ASN A 763 -30.54 17.85 -34.96
C ASN A 763 -30.26 18.41 -36.38
N ARG A 764 -29.05 18.90 -36.66
CA ARG A 764 -28.69 19.46 -37.99
C ARG A 764 -28.62 18.41 -39.09
N ASP A 765 -28.22 17.18 -38.73
CA ASP A 765 -28.01 16.08 -39.66
C ASP A 765 -28.94 14.90 -39.35
N VAL A 766 -28.96 13.93 -40.26
CA VAL A 766 -29.76 12.71 -40.11
C VAL A 766 -29.19 11.82 -38.99
N CYS A 767 -30.04 11.25 -38.15
CA CYS A 767 -29.68 10.23 -37.18
C CYS A 767 -29.70 8.83 -37.84
N PRO A 768 -28.75 7.95 -37.48
CA PRO A 768 -27.68 8.06 -36.49
C PRO A 768 -26.56 9.00 -36.93
N PRO A 769 -25.82 9.62 -35.97
CA PRO A 769 -24.79 10.59 -36.31
C PRO A 769 -23.59 9.90 -36.99
N SER A 770 -22.99 10.60 -37.96
CA SER A 770 -21.75 10.17 -38.62
C SER A 770 -20.57 10.19 -37.64
N LEU A 771 -19.47 9.52 -37.99
CA LEU A 771 -18.24 9.53 -37.17
C LEU A 771 -17.71 10.96 -36.97
N LYS A 772 -17.78 11.80 -37.98
CA LYS A 772 -17.40 13.21 -37.88
C LYS A 772 -18.27 13.95 -36.87
N ASN A 773 -19.59 13.80 -36.96
CA ASN A 773 -20.53 14.46 -36.06
C ASN A 773 -20.42 13.91 -34.64
N THR A 774 -20.19 12.62 -34.50
CA THR A 774 -19.90 12.00 -33.17
C THR A 774 -18.64 12.59 -32.55
N GLY A 775 -17.57 12.73 -33.34
CA GLY A 775 -16.32 13.32 -32.84
C GLY A 775 -16.48 14.77 -32.38
N ILE A 776 -17.19 15.59 -33.15
CA ILE A 776 -17.47 16.99 -32.79
C ILE A 776 -18.37 17.05 -31.54
N ALA A 777 -19.37 16.20 -31.44
CA ALA A 777 -20.25 16.12 -30.27
C ALA A 777 -19.47 15.72 -29.02
N LEU A 778 -18.54 14.79 -29.12
CA LEU A 778 -17.65 14.40 -28.02
C LEU A 778 -16.76 15.56 -27.56
N VAL A 779 -16.24 16.38 -28.47
CA VAL A 779 -15.49 17.58 -28.12
C VAL A 779 -16.37 18.59 -27.37
N LEU A 780 -17.62 18.80 -27.82
CA LEU A 780 -18.59 19.66 -27.14
C LEU A 780 -18.95 19.18 -25.74
N ILE A 781 -18.95 17.86 -25.52
CA ILE A 781 -19.23 17.25 -24.22
C ILE A 781 -18.02 17.36 -23.28
N PHE A 782 -16.84 16.97 -23.77
CA PHE A 782 -15.66 16.84 -22.92
C PHE A 782 -14.95 18.15 -22.60
N MET A 783 -15.13 19.22 -23.37
CA MET A 783 -14.53 20.52 -23.08
C MET A 783 -15.04 21.08 -21.74
N PRO A 784 -16.34 21.21 -21.48
CA PRO A 784 -16.85 21.59 -20.16
C PRO A 784 -16.53 20.58 -19.08
N THR A 785 -16.56 19.28 -19.40
CA THR A 785 -16.25 18.19 -18.48
C THR A 785 -14.84 18.30 -17.94
N LEU A 786 -13.86 18.57 -18.77
CA LEU A 786 -12.46 18.74 -18.36
C LEU A 786 -12.27 20.00 -17.51
N LEU A 787 -12.95 21.09 -17.82
CA LEU A 787 -12.93 22.31 -17.01
C LEU A 787 -13.51 22.07 -15.61
N VAL A 788 -14.57 21.30 -15.49
CA VAL A 788 -15.14 20.92 -14.18
C VAL A 788 -14.22 19.95 -13.45
N ALA A 789 -13.58 19.01 -14.14
CA ALA A 789 -12.60 18.11 -13.54
C ALA A 789 -11.37 18.86 -13.02
N ALA A 790 -10.95 19.94 -13.67
CA ALA A 790 -9.88 20.82 -13.21
C ALA A 790 -10.21 21.56 -11.89
N GLN A 791 -11.48 21.68 -11.56
CA GLN A 791 -11.98 22.22 -10.28
C GLN A 791 -11.92 21.19 -9.12
N PRO A 792 -11.13 20.17 -9.17
CA PRO A 792 -11.21 18.81 -8.63
C PRO A 792 -12.61 18.31 -8.23
N ASP A 793 -13.56 18.48 -9.09
CA ASP A 793 -14.94 18.00 -8.90
C ASP A 793 -15.28 16.89 -9.89
N LEU A 794 -14.69 15.72 -9.65
CA LEU A 794 -14.81 14.55 -10.53
C LEU A 794 -16.26 14.05 -10.64
N GLY A 795 -17.01 14.05 -9.54
CA GLY A 795 -18.41 13.63 -9.52
C GLY A 795 -19.28 14.47 -10.45
N THR A 796 -19.20 15.78 -10.32
CA THR A 796 -19.94 16.72 -11.19
C THR A 796 -19.46 16.66 -12.64
N SER A 797 -18.16 16.48 -12.87
CA SER A 797 -17.64 16.33 -14.24
C SER A 797 -18.18 15.11 -14.94
N ILE A 798 -18.31 13.98 -14.25
CA ILE A 798 -18.91 12.75 -14.79
C ILE A 798 -20.39 12.99 -15.12
N LEU A 799 -21.13 13.69 -14.26
CA LEU A 799 -22.54 14.02 -14.51
C LEU A 799 -22.73 14.92 -15.73
N VAL A 800 -21.87 15.92 -15.91
CA VAL A 800 -21.87 16.78 -17.09
C VAL A 800 -21.60 15.99 -18.35
N ALA A 801 -20.59 15.11 -18.33
CA ALA A 801 -20.27 14.23 -19.44
C ALA A 801 -21.44 13.29 -19.77
N LEU A 802 -22.06 12.66 -18.80
CA LEU A 802 -23.20 11.76 -18.99
C LEU A 802 -24.42 12.48 -19.56
N SER A 803 -24.67 13.73 -19.19
CA SER A 803 -25.78 14.52 -19.72
C SER A 803 -25.69 14.66 -21.24
N GLY A 804 -24.49 14.92 -21.75
CA GLY A 804 -24.26 14.98 -23.19
C GLY A 804 -24.22 13.62 -23.86
N LEU A 805 -23.59 12.62 -23.23
CA LEU A 805 -23.49 11.26 -23.76
C LEU A 805 -24.85 10.57 -23.88
N PHE A 806 -25.80 10.84 -23.01
CA PHE A 806 -27.16 10.31 -23.13
C PHE A 806 -27.89 10.87 -24.35
N VAL A 807 -27.67 12.13 -24.67
CA VAL A 807 -28.21 12.71 -25.91
C VAL A 807 -27.65 12.00 -27.12
N LEU A 808 -26.34 11.73 -27.16
CA LEU A 808 -25.72 10.95 -28.22
C LEU A 808 -26.26 9.51 -28.28
N PHE A 809 -26.40 8.85 -27.16
CA PHE A 809 -26.95 7.51 -27.09
C PHE A 809 -28.36 7.42 -27.66
N LEU A 810 -29.21 8.34 -27.28
CA LEU A 810 -30.60 8.40 -27.75
C LEU A 810 -30.71 8.81 -29.21
N SER A 811 -29.74 9.52 -29.76
CA SER A 811 -29.67 9.86 -31.18
C SER A 811 -29.32 8.68 -32.09
N GLY A 812 -28.95 7.52 -31.51
CA GLY A 812 -28.63 6.32 -32.26
C GLY A 812 -27.15 6.07 -32.47
N LEU A 813 -26.29 6.53 -31.56
CA LEU A 813 -24.86 6.23 -31.57
C LEU A 813 -24.61 4.71 -31.76
N SER A 814 -23.71 4.36 -32.66
CA SER A 814 -23.42 2.96 -33.00
C SER A 814 -23.02 2.17 -31.76
N TRP A 815 -23.57 0.97 -31.60
CA TRP A 815 -23.19 0.04 -30.53
C TRP A 815 -21.71 -0.34 -30.57
N ARG A 816 -21.10 -0.37 -31.78
CA ARG A 816 -19.65 -0.60 -31.92
C ARG A 816 -18.84 0.54 -31.32
N LEU A 817 -19.23 1.78 -31.53
CA LEU A 817 -18.59 2.95 -30.93
C LEU A 817 -18.78 2.97 -29.42
N ILE A 818 -19.94 2.57 -28.93
CA ILE A 818 -20.20 2.41 -27.49
C ILE A 818 -19.28 1.35 -26.89
N GLY A 819 -19.12 0.22 -27.58
CA GLY A 819 -18.18 -0.84 -27.16
C GLY A 819 -16.73 -0.35 -27.11
N VAL A 820 -16.29 0.39 -28.13
CA VAL A 820 -14.96 1.02 -28.14
C VAL A 820 -14.79 2.01 -26.99
N ALA A 821 -15.80 2.83 -26.74
CA ALA A 821 -15.79 3.80 -25.65
C ALA A 821 -15.69 3.10 -24.28
N VAL A 822 -16.42 2.02 -24.07
CA VAL A 822 -16.34 1.21 -22.83
C VAL A 822 -14.95 0.64 -22.63
N VAL A 823 -14.34 0.11 -23.69
CA VAL A 823 -12.95 -0.40 -23.63
C VAL A 823 -11.95 0.72 -23.32
N LEU A 824 -12.09 1.88 -23.93
CA LEU A 824 -11.24 3.04 -23.67
C LEU A 824 -11.39 3.56 -22.25
N VAL A 825 -12.60 3.61 -21.72
CA VAL A 825 -12.86 3.99 -20.32
C VAL A 825 -12.26 2.97 -19.36
N ALA A 826 -12.40 1.68 -19.64
CA ALA A 826 -11.78 0.63 -18.83
C ALA A 826 -10.25 0.72 -18.83
N ALA A 827 -9.64 1.04 -19.98
CA ALA A 827 -8.20 1.29 -20.08
C ALA A 827 -7.77 2.60 -19.39
N PHE A 828 -8.65 3.61 -19.33
CA PHE A 828 -8.38 4.90 -18.69
C PHE A 828 -8.51 4.85 -17.15
N ILE A 829 -9.31 3.95 -16.60
CA ILE A 829 -9.50 3.82 -15.14
C ILE A 829 -8.18 3.66 -14.39
N PRO A 830 -7.22 2.79 -14.78
CA PRO A 830 -5.93 2.72 -14.11
C PRO A 830 -5.13 4.03 -14.19
N ILE A 831 -5.17 4.72 -15.33
CA ILE A 831 -4.49 6.01 -15.52
C ILE A 831 -5.12 7.07 -14.62
N LEU A 832 -6.43 7.12 -14.55
CA LEU A 832 -7.16 8.01 -13.64
C LEU A 832 -6.79 7.74 -12.17
N TRP A 833 -6.76 6.48 -11.78
CA TRP A 833 -6.44 6.09 -10.41
C TRP A 833 -5.04 6.49 -9.98
N PHE A 834 -4.02 6.22 -10.82
CA PHE A 834 -2.63 6.43 -10.46
C PHE A 834 -2.12 7.86 -10.71
N PHE A 835 -2.66 8.58 -11.68
CA PHE A 835 -2.07 9.84 -12.14
C PHE A 835 -2.97 11.07 -12.06
N LEU A 836 -4.29 10.92 -12.13
CA LEU A 836 -5.23 12.04 -12.26
C LEU A 836 -6.11 12.27 -11.03
N MET A 837 -6.35 11.25 -10.22
CA MET A 837 -7.16 11.39 -9.01
C MET A 837 -6.37 12.02 -7.87
N HIS A 838 -6.99 12.95 -7.17
CA HIS A 838 -6.47 13.50 -5.92
C HIS A 838 -6.59 12.49 -4.77
N ASP A 839 -5.74 12.61 -3.76
CA ASP A 839 -5.69 11.66 -2.64
C ASP A 839 -7.02 11.53 -1.91
N TYR A 840 -7.76 12.64 -1.71
CA TYR A 840 -9.08 12.60 -1.08
C TYR A 840 -10.12 11.83 -1.91
N GLN A 841 -10.01 11.85 -3.25
CA GLN A 841 -10.91 11.10 -4.14
C GLN A 841 -10.60 9.60 -4.09
N ARG A 842 -9.32 9.22 -4.09
CA ARG A 842 -8.90 7.82 -3.90
C ARG A 842 -9.34 7.30 -2.54
N GLN A 843 -9.21 8.10 -1.51
CA GLN A 843 -9.63 7.76 -0.16
C GLN A 843 -11.14 7.49 -0.08
N ARG A 844 -11.97 8.24 -0.79
CA ARG A 844 -13.41 7.98 -0.89
C ARG A 844 -13.72 6.62 -1.52
N VAL A 845 -12.99 6.24 -2.57
CA VAL A 845 -13.18 4.93 -3.22
C VAL A 845 -12.68 3.80 -2.30
N MET A 846 -11.54 3.96 -1.64
CA MET A 846 -11.02 2.99 -0.68
C MET A 846 -11.98 2.81 0.50
N MET A 847 -12.59 3.88 0.99
CA MET A 847 -13.59 3.83 2.04
C MET A 847 -14.89 3.12 1.61
N LEU A 848 -15.23 3.13 0.33
CA LEU A 848 -16.36 2.35 -0.17
C LEU A 848 -16.12 0.85 -0.02
N LEU A 849 -14.89 0.40 -0.33
CA LEU A 849 -14.53 -1.02 -0.28
C LEU A 849 -14.44 -1.54 1.16
N ASP A 850 -13.97 -0.70 2.07
CA ASP A 850 -13.86 -1.03 3.49
C ASP A 850 -14.10 0.23 4.36
N PRO A 851 -15.38 0.64 4.57
CA PRO A 851 -15.70 1.79 5.40
C PRO A 851 -15.37 1.56 6.87
N GLU A 852 -15.23 0.30 7.27
CA GLU A 852 -14.93 -0.10 8.64
C GLU A 852 -13.42 -0.01 8.96
N SER A 853 -12.56 0.23 7.98
CA SER A 853 -11.13 0.47 8.21
C SER A 853 -10.83 1.82 8.88
N ASP A 854 -11.70 2.82 8.69
CA ASP A 854 -11.64 4.13 9.36
C ASP A 854 -13.04 4.58 9.78
N PRO A 855 -13.62 3.94 10.81
CA PRO A 855 -15.01 4.15 11.18
C PRO A 855 -15.28 5.48 11.87
N LEU A 856 -14.27 6.17 12.37
CA LEU A 856 -14.38 7.49 13.01
C LEU A 856 -14.00 8.65 12.06
N GLY A 857 -13.35 8.34 10.94
CA GLY A 857 -12.92 9.30 9.93
C GLY A 857 -13.77 9.25 8.66
N ALA A 858 -13.12 8.92 7.53
CA ALA A 858 -13.76 8.94 6.21
C ALA A 858 -14.91 7.93 6.03
N GLY A 859 -14.87 6.80 6.77
CA GLY A 859 -15.94 5.81 6.76
C GLY A 859 -17.19 6.20 7.58
N TYR A 860 -17.09 7.19 8.45
CA TYR A 860 -18.17 7.61 9.38
C TYR A 860 -19.48 7.92 8.66
N HIS A 861 -19.42 8.69 7.59
CA HIS A 861 -20.59 9.08 6.81
C HIS A 861 -21.38 7.86 6.28
N ILE A 862 -20.68 6.88 5.71
CA ILE A 862 -21.29 5.68 5.14
C ILE A 862 -21.89 4.81 6.25
N ILE A 863 -21.17 4.62 7.33
CA ILE A 863 -21.61 3.79 8.46
C ILE A 863 -22.84 4.39 9.11
N GLN A 864 -22.84 5.69 9.41
CA GLN A 864 -23.97 6.36 10.03
C GLN A 864 -25.21 6.40 9.12
N SER A 865 -25.03 6.59 7.82
CA SER A 865 -26.16 6.54 6.88
C SER A 865 -26.75 5.14 6.76
N LYS A 866 -25.94 4.09 6.75
CA LYS A 866 -26.42 2.70 6.77
C LYS A 866 -27.19 2.37 8.05
N ILE A 867 -26.71 2.86 9.20
CA ILE A 867 -27.39 2.67 10.48
C ILE A 867 -28.76 3.36 10.45
N ALA A 868 -28.81 4.60 9.97
CA ALA A 868 -30.06 5.34 9.82
C ALA A 868 -31.04 4.60 8.90
N ILE A 869 -30.61 4.22 7.72
CA ILE A 869 -31.45 3.49 6.76
C ILE A 869 -31.92 2.15 7.34
N GLY A 870 -31.01 1.33 7.84
CA GLY A 870 -31.30 -0.03 8.34
C GLY A 870 -32.24 0.00 9.55
N SER A 871 -32.11 0.99 10.44
CA SER A 871 -32.96 1.12 11.63
C SER A 871 -34.39 1.60 11.32
N GLY A 872 -34.64 2.07 10.11
CA GLY A 872 -35.98 2.48 9.69
C GLY A 872 -36.96 1.31 9.51
N GLY A 873 -36.46 0.11 9.16
CA GLY A 873 -37.31 -1.06 8.94
C GLY A 873 -38.36 -0.87 7.83
N LEU A 874 -39.46 -1.61 7.92
CA LEU A 874 -40.52 -1.56 6.92
C LEU A 874 -41.32 -0.24 6.94
N ARG A 875 -41.68 0.26 8.12
CA ARG A 875 -42.55 1.42 8.29
C ARG A 875 -41.87 2.68 8.81
N GLY A 876 -40.59 2.57 9.13
CA GLY A 876 -39.81 3.65 9.75
C GLY A 876 -40.12 3.86 11.22
N LYS A 877 -39.38 4.77 11.83
CA LYS A 877 -39.52 5.17 13.24
C LYS A 877 -40.68 6.18 13.44
N GLY A 878 -41.22 6.70 12.37
CA GLY A 878 -42.19 7.78 12.36
C GLY A 878 -41.58 9.14 12.00
N TRP A 879 -42.38 9.98 11.36
CA TRP A 879 -41.95 11.34 11.03
C TRP A 879 -41.60 12.14 12.28
N LEU A 880 -40.49 12.84 12.28
CA LEU A 880 -39.88 13.56 13.41
C LEU A 880 -39.35 12.70 14.54
N HIS A 881 -39.34 11.37 14.41
CA HIS A 881 -38.89 10.42 15.43
C HIS A 881 -37.57 9.69 15.08
N GLY A 882 -36.87 10.14 14.06
CA GLY A 882 -35.57 9.60 13.66
C GLY A 882 -34.50 9.87 14.69
N THR A 883 -33.93 8.83 15.30
CA THR A 883 -32.94 8.98 16.36
C THR A 883 -31.58 9.44 15.84
N GLN A 884 -31.15 8.95 14.69
CA GLN A 884 -29.88 9.34 14.07
C GLN A 884 -29.91 10.77 13.54
N SER A 885 -31.01 11.16 12.92
CA SER A 885 -31.17 12.49 12.35
C SER A 885 -31.40 13.55 13.40
N GLN A 886 -32.26 13.31 14.39
CA GLN A 886 -32.61 14.29 15.42
C GLN A 886 -31.47 14.56 16.41
N LEU A 887 -30.64 13.55 16.67
CA LEU A 887 -29.49 13.63 17.58
C LEU A 887 -28.19 14.06 16.88
N GLU A 888 -28.28 14.48 15.63
CA GLU A 888 -27.15 15.02 14.85
C GLU A 888 -26.02 14.05 14.54
N PHE A 889 -26.25 12.74 14.65
CA PHE A 889 -25.25 11.74 14.29
C PHE A 889 -25.03 11.62 12.78
N LEU A 890 -26.05 11.96 11.99
CA LEU A 890 -25.99 11.91 10.53
C LEU A 890 -25.46 13.23 9.99
N PRO A 891 -24.27 13.23 9.36
CA PRO A 891 -23.73 14.44 8.74
C PRO A 891 -24.49 14.79 7.45
N GLU A 892 -24.46 16.06 7.08
CA GLU A 892 -25.12 16.58 5.85
C GLU A 892 -26.59 16.09 5.69
N ARG A 893 -27.32 15.94 6.80
CA ARG A 893 -28.65 15.31 6.87
C ARG A 893 -29.75 16.01 6.08
N HIS A 894 -29.57 17.28 5.77
CA HIS A 894 -30.54 18.08 4.97
C HIS A 894 -30.11 18.26 3.52
N THR A 895 -28.88 17.91 3.17
CA THR A 895 -28.34 18.02 1.83
C THR A 895 -28.10 16.65 1.19
N ASP A 896 -26.88 16.18 1.17
CA ASP A 896 -26.49 14.96 0.42
C ASP A 896 -27.04 13.67 1.04
N PHE A 897 -27.22 13.62 2.35
CA PHE A 897 -27.67 12.46 3.10
C PHE A 897 -29.14 12.50 3.54
N ILE A 898 -29.94 13.37 2.94
CA ILE A 898 -31.36 13.47 3.28
C ILE A 898 -32.16 12.16 3.06
N PHE A 899 -31.72 11.34 2.12
CA PHE A 899 -32.33 10.05 1.88
C PHE A 899 -32.22 9.13 3.11
N ALA A 900 -31.14 9.20 3.88
CA ALA A 900 -30.99 8.44 5.12
C ALA A 900 -32.03 8.88 6.17
N VAL A 901 -32.33 10.15 6.26
CA VAL A 901 -33.39 10.68 7.15
C VAL A 901 -34.75 10.12 6.72
N LEU A 902 -35.06 10.19 5.45
CA LEU A 902 -36.31 9.65 4.88
C LEU A 902 -36.45 8.14 5.15
N ALA A 903 -35.37 7.39 4.92
CA ALA A 903 -35.35 5.94 5.13
C ALA A 903 -35.51 5.55 6.61
N GLU A 904 -34.91 6.33 7.52
CA GLU A 904 -35.03 6.13 8.96
C GLU A 904 -36.46 6.39 9.46
N GLU A 905 -37.05 7.50 9.04
CA GLU A 905 -38.34 7.96 9.55
C GLU A 905 -39.56 7.27 8.88
N LEU A 906 -39.47 7.04 7.58
CA LEU A 906 -40.59 6.48 6.79
C LEU A 906 -40.39 5.01 6.38
N GLY A 907 -39.20 4.50 6.55
CA GLY A 907 -38.87 3.09 6.27
C GLY A 907 -38.91 2.72 4.79
N LEU A 908 -38.96 1.42 4.51
CA LEU A 908 -38.97 0.89 3.15
C LEU A 908 -40.22 1.33 2.36
N VAL A 909 -41.37 1.48 3.04
CA VAL A 909 -42.61 1.99 2.40
C VAL A 909 -42.40 3.39 1.88
N GLY A 910 -41.80 4.27 2.66
CA GLY A 910 -41.45 5.63 2.23
C GLY A 910 -40.50 5.68 1.06
N ILE A 911 -39.48 4.79 1.07
CA ILE A 911 -38.55 4.64 -0.03
C ILE A 911 -39.24 4.16 -1.31
N LEU A 912 -40.11 3.17 -1.22
CA LEU A 912 -40.83 2.64 -2.39
C LEU A 912 -41.74 3.69 -2.99
N ILE A 913 -42.42 4.54 -2.16
CA ILE A 913 -43.22 5.67 -2.63
C ILE A 913 -42.32 6.69 -3.37
N LEU A 914 -41.18 7.02 -2.82
CA LEU A 914 -40.24 7.96 -3.46
C LEU A 914 -39.74 7.44 -4.80
N LEU A 915 -39.28 6.18 -4.85
CA LEU A 915 -38.83 5.56 -6.07
C LEU A 915 -39.93 5.40 -7.11
N ALA A 916 -41.15 5.08 -6.69
CA ALA A 916 -42.29 5.04 -7.57
C ALA A 916 -42.58 6.42 -8.20
N LEU A 917 -42.49 7.49 -7.42
CA LEU A 917 -42.65 8.86 -7.92
C LEU A 917 -41.56 9.23 -8.94
N TYR A 918 -40.33 8.87 -8.67
CA TYR A 918 -39.23 9.11 -9.63
C TYR A 918 -39.41 8.30 -10.90
N ILE A 919 -39.76 7.04 -10.80
CA ILE A 919 -39.99 6.17 -11.98
C ILE A 919 -41.15 6.67 -12.79
N LEU A 920 -42.26 7.09 -12.16
CA LEU A 920 -43.39 7.71 -12.86
C LEU A 920 -42.98 8.99 -13.58
N LEU A 921 -42.17 9.82 -12.95
CA LEU A 921 -41.68 11.07 -13.53
C LEU A 921 -40.81 10.80 -14.75
N ILE A 922 -39.88 9.86 -14.63
CA ILE A 922 -38.97 9.48 -15.72
C ILE A 922 -39.74 8.81 -16.86
N MET A 923 -40.67 7.92 -16.55
CA MET A 923 -41.51 7.26 -17.52
C MET A 923 -42.38 8.29 -18.29
N ARG A 924 -42.97 9.28 -17.60
CA ARG A 924 -43.71 10.36 -18.23
C ARG A 924 -42.79 11.21 -19.12
N GLY A 925 -41.64 11.56 -18.65
CA GLY A 925 -40.64 12.32 -19.42
C GLY A 925 -40.14 11.59 -20.67
N LEU A 926 -39.89 10.29 -20.59
CA LEU A 926 -39.54 9.45 -21.73
C LEU A 926 -40.71 9.30 -22.72
N TRP A 927 -41.93 9.20 -22.21
CA TRP A 927 -43.13 9.16 -23.05
C TRP A 927 -43.31 10.48 -23.83
N ILE A 928 -43.07 11.61 -23.17
CA ILE A 928 -43.06 12.96 -23.81
C ILE A 928 -41.97 13.01 -24.87
N ALA A 929 -40.77 12.53 -24.57
CA ALA A 929 -39.66 12.49 -25.49
C ALA A 929 -39.94 11.62 -26.73
N ALA A 930 -40.54 10.45 -26.55
CA ALA A 930 -40.93 9.55 -27.63
C ALA A 930 -41.95 10.15 -28.59
N ARG A 931 -42.81 11.04 -28.07
CA ARG A 931 -43.86 11.75 -28.81
C ARG A 931 -43.49 13.14 -29.31
N ALA A 932 -42.26 13.57 -29.05
CA ALA A 932 -41.78 14.86 -29.52
C ALA A 932 -41.72 14.88 -31.06
N GLN A 933 -42.06 16.02 -31.68
CA GLN A 933 -42.12 16.17 -33.12
C GLN A 933 -40.74 16.33 -33.77
N THR A 934 -39.79 16.85 -33.06
CA THR A 934 -38.43 17.10 -33.56
C THR A 934 -37.44 16.17 -32.91
N THR A 935 -36.35 15.81 -33.62
CA THR A 935 -35.23 15.06 -33.04
C THR A 935 -34.56 15.79 -31.90
N PHE A 936 -34.44 17.13 -32.00
CA PHE A 936 -33.96 17.96 -30.89
C PHE A 936 -34.79 17.76 -29.63
N GLY A 937 -36.13 17.85 -29.74
CA GLY A 937 -37.03 17.63 -28.63
C GLY A 937 -36.92 16.24 -28.02
N ARG A 938 -36.86 15.21 -28.89
CA ARG A 938 -36.73 13.80 -28.42
C ARG A 938 -35.49 13.58 -27.61
N VAL A 939 -34.32 13.90 -28.17
CA VAL A 939 -33.05 13.59 -27.52
C VAL A 939 -32.79 14.47 -26.32
N MET A 940 -33.26 15.71 -26.33
CA MET A 940 -33.16 16.64 -25.20
C MET A 940 -34.02 16.19 -24.02
N ALA A 941 -35.32 15.91 -24.24
CA ALA A 941 -36.21 15.44 -23.19
C ALA A 941 -35.78 14.07 -22.64
N GLY A 942 -35.41 13.14 -23.52
CA GLY A 942 -34.89 11.83 -23.12
C GLY A 942 -33.61 11.94 -22.33
N GLY A 943 -32.66 12.75 -22.78
CA GLY A 943 -31.38 12.96 -22.10
C GLY A 943 -31.56 13.56 -20.70
N LEU A 944 -32.47 14.54 -20.55
CA LEU A 944 -32.78 15.12 -19.24
C LEU A 944 -33.37 14.10 -18.26
N MET A 945 -34.20 13.19 -18.74
CA MET A 945 -34.79 12.14 -17.91
C MET A 945 -33.75 11.10 -17.50
N LEU A 946 -32.88 10.70 -18.41
CA LEU A 946 -31.83 9.73 -18.08
C LEU A 946 -30.84 10.28 -17.07
N ILE A 947 -30.47 11.54 -17.19
CA ILE A 947 -29.56 12.15 -16.20
C ILE A 947 -30.25 12.35 -14.86
N LEU A 948 -31.55 12.63 -14.82
CA LEU A 948 -32.32 12.66 -13.59
C LEU A 948 -32.22 11.33 -12.84
N PHE A 949 -32.35 10.21 -13.55
CA PHE A 949 -32.19 8.90 -12.94
C PHE A 949 -30.78 8.68 -12.40
N VAL A 950 -29.75 9.11 -13.13
CA VAL A 950 -28.36 9.01 -12.65
C VAL A 950 -28.19 9.76 -11.33
N TYR A 951 -28.77 10.94 -11.18
CA TYR A 951 -28.76 11.66 -9.91
C TYR A 951 -29.42 10.87 -8.77
N VAL A 952 -30.57 10.27 -9.04
CA VAL A 952 -31.29 9.44 -8.06
C VAL A 952 -30.44 8.22 -7.68
N PHE A 953 -29.91 7.51 -8.66
CA PHE A 953 -29.10 6.32 -8.45
C PHE A 953 -27.81 6.62 -7.68
N VAL A 954 -27.09 7.67 -8.09
CA VAL A 954 -25.82 8.06 -7.44
C VAL A 954 -26.06 8.49 -5.99
N ASN A 955 -27.07 9.32 -5.73
CA ASN A 955 -27.36 9.73 -4.35
C ASN A 955 -27.76 8.55 -3.47
N ILE A 956 -28.74 7.78 -3.88
CA ILE A 956 -29.19 6.62 -3.10
C ILE A 956 -28.10 5.57 -2.98
N GLY A 957 -27.34 5.34 -4.04
CA GLY A 957 -26.22 4.42 -4.04
C GLY A 957 -25.10 4.83 -3.08
N MET A 958 -24.71 6.09 -3.05
CA MET A 958 -23.70 6.58 -2.12
C MET A 958 -24.15 6.55 -0.66
N VAL A 959 -25.41 6.90 -0.42
CA VAL A 959 -25.98 6.92 0.94
C VAL A 959 -26.19 5.52 1.47
N SER A 960 -26.57 4.56 0.62
CA SER A 960 -26.76 3.15 0.99
C SER A 960 -25.49 2.30 0.94
N GLY A 961 -24.38 2.86 0.51
CA GLY A 961 -23.07 2.20 0.50
C GLY A 961 -22.78 1.32 -0.72
N ILE A 962 -23.44 1.53 -1.85
CA ILE A 962 -23.13 0.87 -3.13
C ILE A 962 -22.06 1.64 -3.90
N LEU A 963 -22.10 2.98 -3.82
CA LEU A 963 -21.22 3.89 -4.55
C LEU A 963 -20.38 4.74 -3.57
N PRO A 964 -19.22 5.23 -4.01
CA PRO A 964 -18.43 6.16 -3.20
C PRO A 964 -19.16 7.48 -3.00
N VAL A 965 -18.84 8.17 -1.90
CA VAL A 965 -19.45 9.47 -1.57
C VAL A 965 -18.91 10.53 -2.52
N VAL A 966 -19.77 11.05 -3.38
CA VAL A 966 -19.42 12.07 -4.39
C VAL A 966 -20.11 13.43 -4.17
N GLY A 967 -20.98 13.54 -3.17
CA GLY A 967 -21.64 14.78 -2.84
C GLY A 967 -22.70 15.24 -3.86
N VAL A 968 -23.48 14.31 -4.39
CA VAL A 968 -24.57 14.59 -5.34
C VAL A 968 -25.88 14.69 -4.57
N PRO A 969 -26.65 15.79 -4.68
CA PRO A 969 -27.92 15.93 -4.00
C PRO A 969 -28.99 15.03 -4.60
N LEU A 970 -29.96 14.62 -3.77
CA LEU A 970 -31.15 13.88 -4.24
C LEU A 970 -32.08 14.84 -4.99
N PRO A 971 -32.43 14.55 -6.26
CA PRO A 971 -33.23 15.49 -7.06
C PRO A 971 -34.57 15.84 -6.43
N LEU A 972 -34.87 17.12 -6.41
CA LEU A 972 -36.12 17.71 -5.87
C LEU A 972 -36.31 17.57 -4.35
N VAL A 973 -35.59 16.68 -3.69
CA VAL A 973 -35.75 16.38 -2.25
C VAL A 973 -34.71 17.09 -1.40
N SER A 974 -33.41 17.04 -1.81
CA SER A 974 -32.35 17.68 -1.04
C SER A 974 -32.52 19.20 -0.92
N TYR A 975 -32.04 19.74 0.21
CA TYR A 975 -31.90 21.16 0.38
C TYR A 975 -30.82 21.74 -0.52
N GLY A 976 -31.16 22.67 -1.40
CA GLY A 976 -30.22 23.33 -2.31
C GLY A 976 -30.96 24.06 -3.42
N GLY A 977 -30.83 25.39 -3.42
CA GLY A 977 -31.58 26.24 -4.34
C GLY A 977 -31.14 26.17 -5.79
N SER A 978 -29.84 26.16 -6.06
CA SER A 978 -29.30 26.18 -7.42
C SER A 978 -29.61 24.87 -8.17
N ALA A 979 -29.45 23.73 -7.52
CA ALA A 979 -29.74 22.43 -8.12
C ALA A 979 -31.26 22.28 -8.41
N LEU A 980 -32.10 22.70 -7.49
CA LEU A 980 -33.55 22.67 -7.66
C LEU A 980 -34.00 23.55 -8.85
N ILE A 981 -33.47 24.75 -8.93
CA ILE A 981 -33.82 25.70 -10.01
C ILE A 981 -33.43 25.14 -11.38
N VAL A 982 -32.26 24.57 -11.49
CA VAL A 982 -31.78 23.97 -12.74
C VAL A 982 -32.62 22.76 -13.16
N LEU A 983 -32.99 21.90 -12.20
CA LEU A 983 -33.90 20.78 -12.46
C LEU A 983 -35.26 21.22 -12.91
N MET A 984 -35.86 22.24 -12.24
CA MET A 984 -37.15 22.80 -12.59
C MET A 984 -37.14 23.46 -13.98
N ALA A 985 -36.05 24.13 -14.32
CA ALA A 985 -35.84 24.64 -15.69
C ALA A 985 -35.82 23.52 -16.72
N GLY A 986 -35.12 22.41 -16.43
CA GLY A 986 -35.13 21.21 -17.26
C GLY A 986 -36.52 20.61 -17.47
N PHE A 987 -37.32 20.50 -16.41
CA PHE A 987 -38.73 20.06 -16.54
C PHE A 987 -39.57 21.04 -17.32
N GLY A 988 -39.33 22.33 -17.19
CA GLY A 988 -39.97 23.35 -18.03
C GLY A 988 -39.67 23.16 -19.50
N ILE A 989 -38.44 22.86 -19.85
CA ILE A 989 -38.00 22.53 -21.22
C ILE A 989 -38.75 21.29 -21.73
N VAL A 990 -38.84 20.23 -20.92
CA VAL A 990 -39.58 19.01 -21.27
C VAL A 990 -41.04 19.26 -21.49
N MET A 991 -41.71 20.07 -20.65
CA MET A 991 -43.09 20.48 -20.85
C MET A 991 -43.28 21.31 -22.10
N SER A 992 -42.33 22.21 -22.39
CA SER A 992 -42.33 22.98 -23.64
C SER A 992 -42.26 22.07 -24.87
N ILE A 993 -41.43 21.07 -24.84
CA ILE A 993 -41.31 20.09 -25.92
C ILE A 993 -42.61 19.32 -26.10
N HIS A 994 -43.28 18.96 -25.02
CA HIS A 994 -44.58 18.26 -25.07
C HIS A 994 -45.68 19.11 -25.62
N THR A 995 -45.82 20.37 -25.23
CA THR A 995 -46.96 21.21 -25.44
C THR A 995 -46.91 22.08 -26.70
N HIS A 996 -45.73 22.47 -27.17
CA HIS A 996 -45.55 23.23 -28.40
C HIS A 996 -45.56 22.34 -29.64
N ARG A 997 -46.61 21.54 -29.82
CA ARG A 997 -46.79 20.72 -31.04
C ARG A 997 -47.42 21.55 -32.15
N LYS A 998 -46.82 21.57 -33.32
CA LYS A 998 -47.44 22.08 -34.53
C LYS A 998 -48.50 21.05 -34.97
N MET A 999 -49.72 21.49 -35.11
CA MET A 999 -50.70 20.70 -35.86
C MET A 999 -50.24 20.65 -37.29
N LEU A 1000 -49.88 19.45 -37.76
CA LEU A 1000 -49.74 19.18 -39.18
C LEU A 1000 -51.14 19.36 -39.77
N SER A 1001 -51.32 20.41 -40.56
CA SER A 1001 -52.54 20.56 -41.35
C SER A 1001 -52.69 19.30 -42.20
N LYS A 1002 -53.80 18.61 -42.10
CA LYS A 1002 -54.22 17.61 -43.04
C LYS A 1002 -54.46 18.36 -44.39
N SER A 1003 -53.46 18.39 -45.22
CA SER A 1003 -53.61 18.76 -46.61
C SER A 1003 -52.76 17.79 -47.43
N VAL A 1004 -53.51 16.87 -48.03
CA VAL A 1004 -53.23 16.06 -49.23
C VAL A 1004 -52.14 15.02 -49.09
#